data_24febfb3ed80986ee23c49ec1a14b107
#
_entry.id   24febfb3ed80986ee23c49ec1a14b107
#
_cell.length_a   1.000
_cell.length_b   1.000
_cell.length_c   1.000
_cell.angle_alpha   90.00
_cell.angle_beta   90.00
_cell.angle_gamma   90.00
#
_symmetry.space_group_name_H-M   'P 1'
#
loop_
_entity.id
_entity.type
_entity.pdbx_description
1 polymer ?
#
loop_
_entity_poly.entity_id
_entity_poly.type
_entity_poly.pdbx_seq_one_letter_code
_entity_poly.pdbx_strand_id
1 'polypeptide(L)'
;MPHHPIQPLARALRRGVFVSLLATVPMVPTLVHAEESTEAQRSYNIPAGSLDQALNRFASASGILLSVDATLTEGKRSAGLQGRYGVGSGLERLLAGSGLMAMQSQGGWSLQAVSNGGPLQLGATQISGQPAQESAWGPVDGIVATRSASGSKTDSALVEIPQTINVITAAEIKARGAQSVTQALLYTPGMSAGGFADRVKLFDEPTSRGFSPTPLYLDGLHLPYGGGSTGGALQIEPYSLERIEVLKGPASVLYGQNQPGGIVNMVSKRPSETPIHQVVLEAGTYEHKSAAIDLSGPLDEQGQFLYRLTGLANDGQDEINYVENKRQFIAPSFTWLPDDDTRVTVFAQYQKDKGVPEAQGLPASGTLWANPNGKIKRDLFIGEPGVNQYNREQYALGYEISHRLNDTWTLKQNARYAEVDDRYTAPLHGYRFVANPTTGVQDQRYLQRFGVDWAQNNKVFGVDSIAQAEFDTGAFSHTMIFGLDYYHSNSQFHGLYDRNPPIIDLFKPVYGQRLNFGQPYRWDRTITQTGLYVQDQIKWDKWALVLGGRYDWANVVNKEPLADTRFASKDQAFTGRAGLVYLFDNGLAPFVSYTESFLPLAGTDANQKPFEPSTGNQYEVGVKYQPPGQKSFVQVSVYQLDQENVLTTNPVDTTFSTQSGAMRSRGVEVEAKAVLSDAWDIVASASRNDIKYTKDNDGREGRHPAGISPLTASMWVNYSVIGDTPLAGLGAGLGVRYARQSLGDYYEGAFSVPSYSVYDASLSYDLSRSPLKLKGVKLAMNVQNLTNKTYVSQCTSDLDCYYGEGRTVVSSLTYDW
;
A
#
# COMPACT_ATOMS: atom_id res chain seq x y z
N MET A 1 -58.92 -20.47 1.16
CA MET A 1 -59.45 -21.40 0.13
C MET A 1 -60.25 -20.63 -0.90
N PRO A 2 -60.19 -20.88 -2.21
CA PRO A 2 -59.34 -21.80 -2.93
C PRO A 2 -58.49 -21.09 -4.04
N HIS A 3 -57.40 -21.72 -4.34
CA HIS A 3 -56.98 -22.50 -5.55
C HIS A 3 -56.47 -21.75 -6.80
N HIS A 4 -55.21 -22.13 -7.05
CA HIS A 4 -54.44 -22.12 -8.29
C HIS A 4 -55.19 -22.43 -9.62
N PRO A 5 -54.58 -22.22 -10.83
CA PRO A 5 -53.41 -22.96 -11.27
C PRO A 5 -52.36 -22.18 -12.11
N ILE A 6 -51.12 -22.50 -11.96
CA ILE A 6 -50.07 -23.14 -12.79
C ILE A 6 -50.22 -22.93 -14.33
N GLN A 7 -49.23 -22.33 -14.98
CA GLN A 7 -48.52 -22.97 -16.08
C GLN A 7 -47.12 -22.38 -16.31
N PRO A 8 -46.10 -23.21 -16.67
CA PRO A 8 -44.71 -22.88 -16.88
C PRO A 8 -44.39 -22.78 -18.37
N LEU A 9 -43.44 -22.00 -18.78
CA LEU A 9 -42.56 -22.12 -19.94
C LEU A 9 -42.01 -20.74 -20.33
N ALA A 10 -40.93 -20.35 -19.74
CA ALA A 10 -39.96 -19.41 -20.35
C ALA A 10 -38.76 -19.20 -19.41
N ARG A 11 -38.11 -20.30 -19.05
CA ARG A 11 -36.80 -20.29 -18.34
C ARG A 11 -35.85 -21.27 -19.02
N ALA A 12 -35.49 -20.95 -20.22
CA ALA A 12 -34.30 -21.53 -20.86
C ALA A 12 -33.83 -20.51 -21.90
N LEU A 13 -32.79 -19.79 -21.58
CA LEU A 13 -31.91 -18.98 -22.45
C LEU A 13 -31.45 -17.70 -21.74
N ARG A 14 -30.70 -17.85 -20.67
CA ARG A 14 -29.75 -16.81 -20.18
C ARG A 14 -28.86 -17.40 -19.10
N ARG A 15 -28.27 -18.57 -19.40
CA ARG A 15 -27.07 -19.09 -18.68
C ARG A 15 -26.15 -19.70 -19.72
N GLY A 16 -25.25 -18.91 -20.20
CA GLY A 16 -24.25 -19.37 -21.13
C GLY A 16 -23.66 -18.24 -21.93
N VAL A 17 -22.77 -17.46 -21.35
CA VAL A 17 -21.67 -16.73 -21.99
C VAL A 17 -20.87 -16.11 -20.87
N PHE A 18 -20.03 -16.89 -20.22
CA PHE A 18 -18.83 -16.38 -19.50
C PHE A 18 -17.93 -17.53 -19.03
N VAL A 19 -17.87 -18.63 -19.78
CA VAL A 19 -16.84 -19.67 -19.65
C VAL A 19 -16.55 -20.18 -21.03
N SER A 20 -15.73 -19.50 -21.79
CA SER A 20 -14.98 -20.05 -22.93
C SER A 20 -14.19 -18.96 -23.64
N LEU A 21 -13.06 -18.58 -23.04
CA LEU A 21 -11.93 -17.97 -23.73
C LEU A 21 -10.63 -18.56 -23.15
N LEU A 22 -10.61 -19.88 -23.11
CA LEU A 22 -9.39 -20.70 -23.22
C LEU A 22 -9.44 -21.32 -24.60
N ALA A 23 -9.13 -20.53 -25.61
CA ALA A 23 -8.88 -21.03 -26.94
C ALA A 23 -7.55 -21.78 -26.91
N THR A 24 -7.64 -23.08 -27.01
CA THR A 24 -6.54 -23.97 -27.35
C THR A 24 -5.97 -23.57 -28.71
N VAL A 25 -4.81 -22.95 -28.71
CA VAL A 25 -3.99 -22.80 -29.90
C VAL A 25 -3.22 -24.12 -30.04
N PRO A 26 -3.33 -24.87 -31.14
CA PRO A 26 -2.52 -26.03 -31.35
C PRO A 26 -1.06 -25.57 -31.60
N MET A 27 -0.16 -25.90 -30.68
CA MET A 27 1.29 -25.80 -30.91
C MET A 27 1.67 -26.77 -32.00
N VAL A 28 1.94 -26.23 -33.19
CA VAL A 28 2.73 -26.91 -34.19
C VAL A 28 4.18 -26.67 -33.79
N PRO A 29 5.01 -27.69 -33.58
CA PRO A 29 6.43 -27.49 -33.36
C PRO A 29 7.08 -27.10 -34.69
N THR A 30 7.26 -25.82 -34.93
CA THR A 30 8.20 -25.33 -35.92
C THR A 30 9.60 -25.54 -35.34
N LEU A 31 10.32 -26.47 -35.89
CA LEU A 31 11.78 -26.56 -35.79
C LEU A 31 12.36 -25.22 -36.28
N VAL A 32 12.64 -24.33 -35.38
CA VAL A 32 13.47 -23.17 -35.67
C VAL A 32 14.89 -23.68 -35.79
N HIS A 33 15.34 -23.76 -37.03
CA HIS A 33 16.77 -23.79 -37.32
C HIS A 33 17.34 -22.51 -36.76
N ALA A 34 18.31 -22.63 -35.86
CA ALA A 34 19.12 -21.51 -35.43
C ALA A 34 19.80 -20.98 -36.73
N GLU A 35 19.32 -19.83 -37.23
CA GLU A 35 20.13 -19.03 -38.14
C GLU A 35 21.35 -18.58 -37.33
N GLU A 36 22.52 -19.13 -37.66
CA GLU A 36 23.80 -18.53 -37.31
C GLU A 36 23.80 -17.09 -37.86
N SER A 37 23.65 -16.12 -36.91
CA SER A 37 23.89 -14.72 -37.24
C SER A 37 25.31 -14.62 -37.73
N THR A 38 25.49 -14.38 -39.01
CA THR A 38 26.79 -14.12 -39.64
C THR A 38 27.34 -12.84 -39.05
N GLU A 39 28.13 -12.99 -37.99
CA GLU A 39 28.86 -11.91 -37.34
C GLU A 39 29.74 -11.22 -38.39
N ALA A 40 29.62 -9.90 -38.55
CA ALA A 40 30.38 -9.15 -39.57
C ALA A 40 31.88 -9.31 -39.33
N GLN A 41 32.55 -10.09 -40.20
CA GLN A 41 33.98 -10.37 -40.08
C GLN A 41 34.81 -9.17 -40.52
N ARG A 42 35.78 -8.77 -39.70
CA ARG A 42 36.79 -7.74 -40.01
C ARG A 42 38.20 -8.35 -40.11
N SER A 43 39.07 -7.71 -40.86
CA SER A 43 40.47 -8.13 -40.96
C SER A 43 41.28 -7.49 -39.85
N TYR A 44 41.97 -8.31 -39.06
CA TYR A 44 42.82 -7.88 -37.95
C TYR A 44 44.28 -8.24 -38.22
N ASN A 45 45.18 -7.36 -37.73
CA ASN A 45 46.65 -7.59 -37.73
C ASN A 45 47.19 -7.11 -36.36
N ILE A 46 47.04 -7.94 -35.34
CA ILE A 46 47.46 -7.67 -33.99
C ILE A 46 48.64 -8.55 -33.65
N PRO A 47 49.83 -7.99 -33.40
CA PRO A 47 51.01 -8.78 -33.13
C PRO A 47 50.93 -9.47 -31.75
N ALA A 48 51.68 -10.57 -31.59
CA ALA A 48 51.86 -11.20 -30.29
C ALA A 48 52.53 -10.25 -29.29
N GLY A 49 52.06 -10.26 -28.01
CA GLY A 49 52.56 -9.35 -26.99
C GLY A 49 51.87 -9.53 -25.65
N SER A 50 51.89 -8.50 -24.81
CA SER A 50 51.11 -8.52 -23.55
C SER A 50 49.62 -8.57 -23.86
N LEU A 51 48.86 -9.31 -23.05
CA LEU A 51 47.44 -9.56 -23.30
C LEU A 51 46.62 -8.26 -23.24
N ASP A 52 46.93 -7.37 -22.34
CA ASP A 52 46.27 -6.07 -22.17
C ASP A 52 46.43 -5.20 -23.45
N GLN A 53 47.65 -5.14 -24.04
CA GLN A 53 47.87 -4.40 -25.28
C GLN A 53 47.18 -5.01 -26.48
N ALA A 54 47.18 -6.35 -26.58
CA ALA A 54 46.51 -7.05 -27.66
C ALA A 54 44.99 -6.84 -27.62
N LEU A 55 44.37 -6.89 -26.43
CA LEU A 55 42.96 -6.63 -26.21
C LEU A 55 42.55 -5.17 -26.47
N ASN A 56 43.37 -4.21 -26.05
CA ASN A 56 43.15 -2.78 -26.32
C ASN A 56 43.21 -2.46 -27.83
N ARG A 57 44.15 -3.05 -28.56
CA ARG A 57 44.23 -2.92 -30.03
C ARG A 57 43.06 -3.58 -30.74
N PHE A 58 42.60 -4.72 -30.24
CA PHE A 58 41.44 -5.41 -30.76
C PHE A 58 40.15 -4.61 -30.53
N ALA A 59 39.94 -4.12 -29.33
CA ALA A 59 38.76 -3.31 -29.00
C ALA A 59 38.70 -2.04 -29.88
N SER A 60 39.83 -1.36 -30.04
CA SER A 60 39.93 -0.18 -30.92
C SER A 60 39.67 -0.52 -32.40
N ALA A 61 40.21 -1.63 -32.92
CA ALA A 61 40.03 -2.05 -34.30
C ALA A 61 38.62 -2.60 -34.61
N SER A 62 37.98 -3.22 -33.62
CA SER A 62 36.61 -3.77 -33.73
C SER A 62 35.51 -2.75 -33.44
N GLY A 63 35.86 -1.68 -32.73
CA GLY A 63 34.89 -0.63 -32.29
C GLY A 63 33.97 -1.08 -31.15
N ILE A 64 34.40 -2.04 -30.32
CA ILE A 64 33.65 -2.56 -29.19
C ILE A 64 34.06 -1.90 -27.88
N LEU A 65 33.16 -1.82 -26.96
CA LEU A 65 33.47 -1.55 -25.54
C LEU A 65 33.89 -2.88 -24.89
N LEU A 66 35.16 -2.95 -24.45
CA LEU A 66 35.71 -4.10 -23.75
C LEU A 66 36.21 -3.64 -22.37
N SER A 67 35.52 -4.11 -21.34
CA SER A 67 35.92 -3.88 -19.94
C SER A 67 36.91 -4.95 -19.51
N VAL A 68 38.14 -4.53 -19.12
CA VAL A 68 39.22 -5.41 -18.72
C VAL A 68 39.71 -4.98 -17.36
N ASP A 69 39.61 -5.87 -16.37
CA ASP A 69 40.30 -5.69 -15.08
C ASP A 69 41.81 -5.93 -15.32
N ALA A 70 42.64 -4.93 -15.02
CA ALA A 70 44.08 -5.00 -15.19
C ALA A 70 44.74 -6.15 -14.42
N THR A 71 44.19 -6.53 -13.27
CA THR A 71 44.66 -7.65 -12.46
C THR A 71 44.47 -9.02 -13.14
N LEU A 72 43.46 -9.18 -13.97
CA LEU A 72 43.20 -10.41 -14.75
C LEU A 72 44.23 -10.60 -15.90
N THR A 73 44.73 -9.52 -16.46
CA THR A 73 45.64 -9.54 -17.62
C THR A 73 47.09 -9.37 -17.25
N GLU A 74 47.40 -8.97 -16.03
CA GLU A 74 48.77 -8.74 -15.55
C GLU A 74 49.65 -9.99 -15.70
N GLY A 75 50.82 -9.83 -16.35
CA GLY A 75 51.76 -10.91 -16.61
C GLY A 75 51.33 -11.90 -17.71
N LYS A 76 50.14 -11.78 -18.32
CA LYS A 76 49.65 -12.69 -19.37
C LYS A 76 50.06 -12.19 -20.76
N ARG A 77 50.19 -13.15 -21.68
CA ARG A 77 50.59 -12.88 -23.07
C ARG A 77 49.54 -13.42 -24.06
N SER A 78 49.39 -12.75 -25.18
CA SER A 78 48.58 -13.19 -26.31
C SER A 78 49.46 -13.57 -27.48
N ALA A 79 49.06 -14.61 -28.20
CA ALA A 79 49.70 -15.01 -29.47
C ALA A 79 49.45 -14.03 -30.64
N GLY A 80 48.63 -12.99 -30.41
CA GLY A 80 48.22 -12.05 -31.45
C GLY A 80 47.06 -12.58 -32.30
N LEU A 81 46.62 -11.79 -33.29
CA LEU A 81 45.50 -12.11 -34.18
C LEU A 81 45.76 -11.62 -35.59
N GLN A 82 45.88 -12.54 -36.56
CA GLN A 82 46.01 -12.22 -37.98
C GLN A 82 44.95 -12.93 -38.81
N GLY A 83 44.22 -12.19 -39.64
CA GLY A 83 43.16 -12.74 -40.50
C GLY A 83 41.79 -12.08 -40.29
N ARG A 84 40.75 -12.70 -40.85
CA ARG A 84 39.36 -12.21 -40.74
C ARG A 84 38.63 -12.96 -39.63
N TYR A 85 38.11 -12.24 -38.68
CA TYR A 85 37.40 -12.78 -37.54
C TYR A 85 36.16 -11.92 -37.22
N GLY A 86 35.13 -12.53 -36.64
CA GLY A 86 34.08 -11.84 -35.89
C GLY A 86 34.60 -11.37 -34.54
N VAL A 87 33.82 -10.55 -33.83
CA VAL A 87 34.24 -10.02 -32.53
C VAL A 87 34.43 -11.13 -31.49
N GLY A 88 33.44 -12.06 -31.36
CA GLY A 88 33.51 -13.16 -30.40
C GLY A 88 34.69 -14.09 -30.69
N SER A 89 34.82 -14.57 -31.93
CA SER A 89 35.89 -15.48 -32.33
C SER A 89 37.29 -14.84 -32.27
N GLY A 90 37.37 -13.53 -32.49
CA GLY A 90 38.61 -12.76 -32.32
C GLY A 90 39.06 -12.65 -30.87
N LEU A 91 38.14 -12.41 -29.94
CA LEU A 91 38.40 -12.39 -28.49
C LEU A 91 38.82 -13.79 -28.00
N GLU A 92 38.10 -14.85 -28.37
CA GLU A 92 38.47 -16.22 -27.99
C GLU A 92 39.90 -16.58 -28.41
N ARG A 93 40.29 -16.18 -29.65
CA ARG A 93 41.64 -16.43 -30.18
C ARG A 93 42.71 -15.65 -29.41
N LEU A 94 42.48 -14.41 -29.06
CA LEU A 94 43.41 -13.58 -28.26
C LEU A 94 43.55 -14.07 -26.82
N LEU A 95 42.49 -14.65 -26.26
CA LEU A 95 42.45 -15.17 -24.89
C LEU A 95 42.90 -16.62 -24.76
N ALA A 96 43.14 -17.30 -25.87
CA ALA A 96 43.59 -18.71 -25.90
C ALA A 96 44.84 -18.92 -25.02
N GLY A 97 44.76 -19.83 -24.03
CA GLY A 97 45.85 -20.15 -23.11
C GLY A 97 46.02 -19.16 -21.94
N SER A 98 45.21 -18.10 -21.86
CA SER A 98 45.27 -17.12 -20.76
C SER A 98 44.51 -17.53 -19.51
N GLY A 99 43.63 -18.55 -19.58
CA GLY A 99 42.69 -18.91 -18.51
C GLY A 99 41.56 -17.90 -18.34
N LEU A 100 41.28 -17.08 -19.35
CA LEU A 100 40.22 -16.08 -19.36
C LEU A 100 39.25 -16.38 -20.50
N MET A 101 37.98 -16.00 -20.31
CA MET A 101 36.94 -16.04 -21.32
C MET A 101 36.27 -14.67 -21.48
N ALA A 102 35.80 -14.34 -22.68
CA ALA A 102 35.05 -13.13 -22.95
C ALA A 102 33.55 -13.42 -22.83
N MET A 103 32.82 -12.56 -22.12
CA MET A 103 31.37 -12.60 -21.98
C MET A 103 30.77 -11.36 -22.63
N GLN A 104 29.75 -11.55 -23.48
CA GLN A 104 29.00 -10.46 -24.07
C GLN A 104 27.80 -10.09 -23.19
N SER A 105 27.61 -8.79 -22.96
CA SER A 105 26.45 -8.22 -22.25
C SER A 105 25.82 -7.10 -23.08
N GLN A 106 24.65 -6.60 -22.69
CA GLN A 106 23.94 -5.53 -23.42
C GLN A 106 24.72 -4.20 -23.53
N GLY A 107 25.83 -4.03 -22.80
CA GLY A 107 26.65 -2.82 -22.82
C GLY A 107 28.05 -3.02 -23.41
N GLY A 108 28.45 -4.22 -23.84
CA GLY A 108 29.79 -4.50 -24.33
C GLY A 108 30.33 -5.88 -23.98
N TRP A 109 31.65 -6.02 -23.96
CA TRP A 109 32.35 -7.26 -23.62
C TRP A 109 33.13 -7.12 -22.31
N SER A 110 33.18 -8.21 -21.52
CA SER A 110 33.96 -8.28 -20.26
C SER A 110 34.75 -9.58 -20.17
N LEU A 111 35.83 -9.62 -19.40
CA LEU A 111 36.68 -10.80 -19.20
C LEU A 111 36.39 -11.47 -17.84
N GLN A 112 36.37 -12.81 -17.86
CA GLN A 112 36.26 -13.63 -16.66
C GLN A 112 37.29 -14.75 -16.66
N ALA A 113 37.72 -15.18 -15.45
CA ALA A 113 38.58 -16.34 -15.32
C ALA A 113 37.81 -17.66 -15.55
N VAL A 114 38.38 -18.61 -16.30
CA VAL A 114 37.81 -19.94 -16.50
C VAL A 114 38.03 -20.76 -15.22
N SER A 115 36.97 -21.02 -14.42
CA SER A 115 37.06 -21.87 -13.23
C SER A 115 36.86 -23.35 -13.61
N ASN A 116 37.86 -24.18 -13.37
CA ASN A 116 37.71 -25.64 -13.41
C ASN A 116 37.10 -26.16 -12.09
N GLY A 117 35.80 -26.41 -12.10
CA GLY A 117 35.10 -27.35 -11.26
C GLY A 117 35.02 -27.09 -9.75
N GLY A 118 33.88 -26.67 -9.26
CA GLY A 118 33.41 -26.65 -7.90
C GLY A 118 32.57 -25.41 -7.58
N PRO A 119 31.50 -25.46 -6.77
CA PRO A 119 30.73 -24.27 -6.44
C PRO A 119 31.58 -23.35 -5.57
N LEU A 120 32.02 -22.23 -6.13
CA LEU A 120 32.67 -21.17 -5.38
C LEU A 120 31.61 -20.27 -4.77
N GLN A 121 31.54 -20.27 -3.47
CA GLN A 121 30.87 -19.26 -2.66
C GLN A 121 31.66 -17.95 -2.80
N LEU A 122 31.14 -17.01 -3.56
CA LEU A 122 31.72 -15.67 -3.64
C LEU A 122 31.14 -14.85 -2.47
N GLY A 123 32.02 -14.41 -1.58
CA GLY A 123 31.72 -13.31 -0.67
C GLY A 123 31.23 -12.09 -1.48
N ALA A 124 30.23 -11.38 -0.96
CA ALA A 124 29.62 -10.23 -1.61
C ALA A 124 30.66 -9.17 -1.93
N THR A 125 31.15 -9.16 -3.18
CA THR A 125 31.95 -8.06 -3.72
C THR A 125 30.99 -7.13 -4.45
N GLN A 126 30.84 -5.91 -3.96
CA GLN A 126 30.06 -4.87 -4.62
C GLN A 126 30.70 -4.58 -6.00
N ILE A 127 30.04 -4.97 -7.09
CA ILE A 127 30.40 -4.57 -8.45
C ILE A 127 29.58 -3.32 -8.77
N SER A 128 30.19 -2.16 -8.69
CA SER A 128 29.63 -0.92 -9.20
C SER A 128 29.42 -1.05 -10.73
N GLY A 129 28.18 -1.26 -11.16
CA GLY A 129 27.81 -1.33 -12.58
C GLY A 129 26.63 -2.23 -12.93
N GLN A 130 26.10 -3.05 -12.00
CA GLN A 130 24.79 -3.66 -12.16
C GLN A 130 23.70 -2.66 -11.75
N PRO A 131 22.52 -2.66 -12.41
CA PRO A 131 21.37 -1.93 -11.87
C PRO A 131 21.22 -2.38 -10.42
N ALA A 132 21.16 -1.41 -9.49
CA ALA A 132 21.07 -1.68 -8.05
C ALA A 132 19.99 -2.73 -7.82
N GLN A 133 20.36 -3.84 -7.17
CA GLN A 133 19.39 -4.91 -6.85
C GLN A 133 18.27 -4.28 -6.04
N GLU A 134 16.99 -4.53 -6.40
CA GLU A 134 15.85 -4.03 -5.66
C GLU A 134 16.01 -4.35 -4.17
N SER A 135 15.82 -3.36 -3.32
CA SER A 135 15.82 -3.50 -1.87
C SER A 135 14.40 -3.38 -1.33
N ALA A 136 14.10 -4.08 -0.25
CA ALA A 136 12.82 -4.00 0.44
C ALA A 136 12.48 -2.58 0.95
N TRP A 137 13.45 -1.68 1.05
CA TRP A 137 13.27 -0.29 1.49
C TRP A 137 13.52 0.74 0.39
N GLY A 138 13.98 0.32 -0.76
CA GLY A 138 14.34 1.20 -1.88
C GLY A 138 13.22 1.38 -2.91
N PRO A 139 13.48 2.17 -3.95
CA PRO A 139 12.55 2.32 -5.06
C PRO A 139 12.34 1.01 -5.81
N VAL A 140 11.16 0.90 -6.44
CA VAL A 140 10.80 -0.19 -7.35
C VAL A 140 10.79 0.35 -8.77
N ASP A 141 11.50 -0.31 -9.67
CA ASP A 141 11.45 0.02 -11.10
C ASP A 141 10.15 -0.52 -11.73
N GLY A 142 9.21 0.38 -12.00
CA GLY A 142 7.91 0.06 -12.61
C GLY A 142 6.86 -0.40 -11.58
N ILE A 143 6.01 -1.38 -11.97
CA ILE A 143 4.83 -1.80 -11.22
C ILE A 143 5.00 -3.11 -10.43
N VAL A 144 6.10 -3.84 -10.66
CA VAL A 144 6.32 -5.17 -10.07
C VAL A 144 7.45 -5.12 -9.07
N ALA A 145 7.11 -5.18 -7.78
CA ALA A 145 8.07 -5.38 -6.71
C ALA A 145 8.45 -6.85 -6.56
N THR A 146 9.67 -7.13 -6.21
CA THR A 146 10.20 -8.49 -6.00
C THR A 146 10.56 -8.76 -4.55
N ARG A 147 10.71 -7.71 -3.72
CA ARG A 147 11.17 -7.79 -2.34
C ARG A 147 10.29 -6.97 -1.39
N SER A 148 10.20 -7.40 -0.14
CA SER A 148 9.49 -6.70 0.94
C SER A 148 10.12 -7.00 2.30
N ALA A 149 10.09 -6.03 3.20
CA ALA A 149 10.46 -6.21 4.61
C ALA A 149 9.23 -6.37 5.51
N SER A 150 8.02 -6.02 5.08
CA SER A 150 6.84 -6.03 5.95
C SER A 150 6.46 -7.42 6.46
N GLY A 151 6.77 -8.48 5.71
CA GLY A 151 6.47 -9.85 6.13
C GLY A 151 7.56 -10.53 6.94
N SER A 152 8.73 -9.93 7.11
CA SER A 152 9.89 -10.60 7.73
C SER A 152 10.77 -9.69 8.59
N LYS A 153 10.65 -8.37 8.45
CA LYS A 153 11.59 -7.35 8.97
C LYS A 153 13.03 -7.49 8.43
N THR A 154 13.20 -8.32 7.40
CA THR A 154 14.45 -8.50 6.66
C THR A 154 14.22 -8.20 5.18
N ASP A 155 15.29 -8.01 4.41
CA ASP A 155 15.20 -7.86 2.96
C ASP A 155 14.91 -9.23 2.33
N SER A 156 13.64 -9.57 2.13
CA SER A 156 13.20 -10.89 1.68
C SER A 156 12.53 -10.84 0.31
N ALA A 157 12.79 -11.86 -0.52
CA ALA A 157 12.04 -12.02 -1.76
C ALA A 157 10.56 -12.31 -1.48
N LEU A 158 9.64 -11.66 -2.20
CA LEU A 158 8.20 -11.84 -2.00
C LEU A 158 7.75 -13.29 -2.15
N VAL A 159 8.40 -14.04 -3.02
CA VAL A 159 8.09 -15.47 -3.25
C VAL A 159 8.49 -16.38 -2.08
N GLU A 160 9.40 -15.93 -1.22
CA GLU A 160 9.88 -16.70 -0.04
C GLU A 160 9.05 -16.46 1.22
N ILE A 161 8.20 -15.43 1.22
CA ILE A 161 7.38 -15.06 2.38
C ILE A 161 6.08 -15.87 2.36
N PRO A 162 5.81 -16.73 3.36
CA PRO A 162 4.61 -17.57 3.39
C PRO A 162 3.36 -16.82 3.87
N GLN A 163 3.11 -15.64 3.32
CA GLN A 163 1.95 -14.81 3.66
C GLN A 163 1.65 -13.88 2.47
N THR A 164 0.39 -13.52 2.29
CA THR A 164 -0.02 -12.58 1.25
C THR A 164 0.49 -11.17 1.56
N ILE A 165 1.26 -10.62 0.63
CA ILE A 165 1.72 -9.22 0.64
C ILE A 165 1.42 -8.61 -0.72
N ASN A 166 0.75 -7.45 -0.72
CA ASN A 166 0.54 -6.64 -1.90
C ASN A 166 1.44 -5.40 -1.80
N VAL A 167 2.14 -5.06 -2.87
CA VAL A 167 3.04 -3.90 -2.92
C VAL A 167 2.56 -2.95 -4.00
N ILE A 168 2.17 -1.75 -3.62
CA ILE A 168 1.77 -0.67 -4.53
C ILE A 168 2.96 0.26 -4.71
N THR A 169 3.50 0.35 -5.91
CA THR A 169 4.72 1.13 -6.21
C THR A 169 4.42 2.61 -6.40
N ALA A 170 5.45 3.48 -6.28
CA ALA A 170 5.33 4.90 -6.61
C ALA A 170 4.85 5.12 -8.06
N ALA A 171 5.25 4.23 -8.99
CA ALA A 171 4.79 4.26 -10.37
C ALA A 171 3.26 4.05 -10.48
N GLU A 172 2.70 3.11 -9.72
CA GLU A 172 1.25 2.86 -9.68
C GLU A 172 0.49 4.02 -9.04
N ILE A 173 1.00 4.59 -7.92
CA ILE A 173 0.43 5.76 -7.25
C ILE A 173 0.34 6.93 -8.24
N LYS A 174 1.43 7.21 -8.96
CA LYS A 174 1.51 8.27 -9.97
C LYS A 174 0.60 8.01 -11.18
N ALA A 175 0.62 6.80 -11.73
CA ALA A 175 -0.19 6.44 -12.91
C ALA A 175 -1.69 6.56 -12.67
N ARG A 176 -2.14 6.31 -11.44
CA ARG A 176 -3.54 6.39 -11.02
C ARG A 176 -3.94 7.77 -10.49
N GLY A 177 -2.98 8.65 -10.23
CA GLY A 177 -3.21 9.98 -9.66
C GLY A 177 -3.81 9.93 -8.25
N ALA A 178 -3.38 8.98 -7.42
CA ALA A 178 -3.87 8.81 -6.06
C ALA A 178 -3.44 9.97 -5.17
N GLN A 179 -4.39 10.61 -4.48
CA GLN A 179 -4.19 11.76 -3.60
C GLN A 179 -4.21 11.40 -2.10
N SER A 180 -4.52 10.15 -1.76
CA SER A 180 -4.45 9.60 -0.40
C SER A 180 -3.95 8.16 -0.43
N VAL A 181 -3.52 7.65 0.73
CA VAL A 181 -3.12 6.24 0.88
C VAL A 181 -4.32 5.33 0.59
N THR A 182 -5.51 5.67 1.08
CA THR A 182 -6.74 4.91 0.82
C THR A 182 -7.04 4.82 -0.68
N GLN A 183 -6.91 5.92 -1.44
CA GLN A 183 -7.10 5.89 -2.89
C GLN A 183 -6.07 5.00 -3.60
N ALA A 184 -4.81 5.01 -3.16
CA ALA A 184 -3.78 4.14 -3.73
C ALA A 184 -4.12 2.64 -3.57
N LEU A 185 -4.84 2.28 -2.50
CA LEU A 185 -5.22 0.90 -2.17
C LEU A 185 -6.45 0.38 -2.94
N LEU A 186 -7.22 1.23 -3.66
CA LEU A 186 -8.49 0.82 -4.31
C LEU A 186 -8.34 -0.23 -5.43
N TYR A 187 -7.13 -0.47 -5.92
CA TYR A 187 -6.82 -1.52 -6.90
C TYR A 187 -6.20 -2.78 -6.26
N THR A 188 -6.14 -2.83 -4.92
CA THR A 188 -5.56 -3.94 -4.15
C THR A 188 -6.65 -4.94 -3.73
N PRO A 189 -6.47 -6.26 -3.91
CA PRO A 189 -7.49 -7.23 -3.57
C PRO A 189 -7.82 -7.21 -2.07
N GLY A 190 -9.10 -7.34 -1.71
CA GLY A 190 -9.57 -7.39 -0.33
C GLY A 190 -9.38 -6.11 0.49
N MET A 191 -9.05 -4.98 -0.19
CA MET A 191 -8.99 -3.65 0.42
C MET A 191 -10.23 -2.83 0.04
N SER A 192 -10.68 -1.97 0.94
CA SER A 192 -11.72 -0.97 0.70
C SER A 192 -11.47 0.30 1.52
N ALA A 193 -12.19 1.37 1.20
CA ALA A 193 -11.97 2.70 1.79
C ALA A 193 -12.46 2.85 3.25
N GLY A 194 -13.04 1.80 3.85
CA GLY A 194 -13.52 1.87 5.23
C GLY A 194 -14.83 2.66 5.41
N GLY A 195 -15.07 3.16 6.61
CA GLY A 195 -16.37 3.71 7.03
C GLY A 195 -16.83 4.98 6.31
N PHE A 196 -15.94 5.75 5.71
CA PHE A 196 -16.25 7.05 5.09
C PHE A 196 -16.24 7.05 3.57
N ALA A 197 -16.12 5.88 2.93
CA ALA A 197 -16.05 5.72 1.48
C ALA A 197 -14.77 6.29 0.80
N ASP A 198 -14.64 6.01 -0.51
CA ASP A 198 -13.47 6.36 -1.32
C ASP A 198 -13.31 7.88 -1.59
N ARG A 199 -14.35 8.65 -1.35
CA ARG A 199 -14.38 10.10 -1.53
C ARG A 199 -13.63 10.84 -0.43
N VAL A 200 -13.68 10.35 0.82
CA VAL A 200 -13.13 11.05 1.98
C VAL A 200 -11.62 10.90 2.01
N LYS A 201 -10.91 12.01 1.74
CA LYS A 201 -9.44 12.08 1.74
C LYS A 201 -8.85 12.49 3.09
N LEU A 202 -9.72 12.91 3.99
CA LEU A 202 -9.37 13.43 5.30
C LEU A 202 -8.94 12.33 6.28
N PHE A 203 -9.47 11.12 6.11
CA PHE A 203 -9.21 9.98 6.97
C PHE A 203 -8.74 8.80 6.13
N ASP A 204 -7.54 8.31 6.38
CA ASP A 204 -7.06 7.05 5.84
C ASP A 204 -7.40 5.92 6.83
N GLU A 205 -8.57 5.32 6.67
CA GLU A 205 -9.05 4.20 7.49
C GLU A 205 -9.40 2.97 6.63
N PRO A 206 -8.42 2.40 5.92
CA PRO A 206 -8.68 1.29 5.02
C PRO A 206 -9.19 0.05 5.78
N THR A 207 -9.98 -0.75 5.09
CA THR A 207 -10.47 -2.05 5.57
C THR A 207 -9.76 -3.17 4.83
N SER A 208 -9.29 -4.19 5.55
CA SER A 208 -8.63 -5.37 4.99
C SER A 208 -9.38 -6.64 5.41
N ARG A 209 -9.72 -7.50 4.42
CA ARG A 209 -10.46 -8.76 4.65
C ARG A 209 -11.75 -8.58 5.46
N GLY A 210 -12.34 -7.38 5.40
CA GLY A 210 -13.56 -7.00 6.11
C GLY A 210 -13.35 -6.51 7.55
N PHE A 211 -12.12 -6.46 8.05
CA PHE A 211 -11.79 -5.88 9.37
C PHE A 211 -11.37 -4.42 9.21
N SER A 212 -11.97 -3.56 9.99
CA SER A 212 -11.77 -2.11 9.95
C SER A 212 -11.57 -1.54 11.37
N PRO A 213 -10.71 -0.52 11.51
CA PRO A 213 -9.75 -0.03 10.53
C PRO A 213 -8.48 -0.88 10.49
N THR A 214 -7.83 -0.92 9.33
CA THR A 214 -6.52 -1.57 9.20
C THR A 214 -5.44 -0.61 9.71
N PRO A 215 -4.60 -1.00 10.69
CA PRO A 215 -3.55 -0.14 11.25
C PRO A 215 -2.54 0.32 10.20
N LEU A 216 -2.13 1.59 10.29
CA LEU A 216 -1.16 2.22 9.42
C LEU A 216 0.22 2.26 10.10
N TYR A 217 1.25 1.92 9.33
CA TYR A 217 2.65 1.93 9.72
C TYR A 217 3.44 2.79 8.74
N LEU A 218 4.48 3.44 9.23
CA LEU A 218 5.46 4.13 8.39
C LEU A 218 6.85 3.58 8.73
N ASP A 219 7.53 3.02 7.72
CA ASP A 219 8.83 2.38 7.85
C ASP A 219 8.88 1.31 8.97
N GLY A 220 7.79 0.54 9.10
CA GLY A 220 7.67 -0.54 10.08
C GLY A 220 7.29 -0.13 11.50
N LEU A 221 7.10 1.17 11.79
CA LEU A 221 6.68 1.68 13.09
C LEU A 221 5.20 2.11 13.06
N HIS A 222 4.47 1.76 14.12
CA HIS A 222 3.05 2.07 14.27
C HIS A 222 2.83 3.59 14.35
N LEU A 223 1.87 4.08 13.55
CA LEU A 223 1.51 5.50 13.54
C LEU A 223 0.48 5.84 14.62
N PRO A 224 0.35 7.13 15.01
CA PRO A 224 -0.73 7.57 15.88
C PRO A 224 -2.08 7.16 15.29
N TYR A 225 -2.92 6.56 16.14
CA TYR A 225 -4.27 6.17 15.79
C TYR A 225 -5.28 6.78 16.77
N GLY A 226 -6.27 7.47 16.24
CA GLY A 226 -7.23 8.24 17.04
C GLY A 226 -8.29 7.42 17.77
N GLY A 227 -8.32 6.11 17.62
CA GLY A 227 -9.24 5.21 18.35
C GLY A 227 -10.69 5.28 17.89
N GLY A 228 -10.96 5.39 16.61
CA GLY A 228 -12.30 5.42 16.00
C GLY A 228 -12.46 6.60 15.02
N SER A 229 -13.67 6.82 14.54
CA SER A 229 -14.03 7.81 13.51
C SER A 229 -13.78 9.29 13.88
N THR A 230 -12.93 9.58 14.84
CA THR A 230 -12.76 10.91 15.42
C THR A 230 -11.56 11.69 14.91
N GLY A 231 -10.77 11.15 13.97
CA GLY A 231 -9.54 11.81 13.53
C GLY A 231 -8.34 11.51 14.43
N GLY A 232 -7.31 12.38 14.44
CA GLY A 232 -6.10 12.23 15.25
C GLY A 232 -5.11 11.19 14.74
N ALA A 233 -5.38 10.55 13.59
CA ALA A 233 -4.43 9.70 12.89
C ALA A 233 -3.45 10.54 12.07
N LEU A 234 -2.20 10.12 12.02
CA LEU A 234 -1.22 10.71 11.11
C LEU A 234 -1.61 10.38 9.66
N GLN A 235 -1.78 11.40 8.82
CA GLN A 235 -2.05 11.21 7.41
C GLN A 235 -0.74 11.35 6.62
N ILE A 236 -0.44 10.38 5.79
CA ILE A 236 0.79 10.36 5.00
C ILE A 236 0.52 10.85 3.58
N GLU A 237 1.36 11.80 3.13
CA GLU A 237 1.35 12.30 1.76
C GLU A 237 1.92 11.23 0.80
N PRO A 238 1.12 10.70 -0.16
CA PRO A 238 1.58 9.63 -1.05
C PRO A 238 2.81 10.00 -1.89
N TYR A 239 3.00 11.27 -2.23
CA TYR A 239 4.18 11.74 -2.97
C TYR A 239 5.50 11.51 -2.22
N SER A 240 5.45 11.36 -0.88
CA SER A 240 6.62 11.09 -0.04
C SER A 240 7.03 9.60 0.02
N LEU A 241 6.26 8.72 -0.63
CA LEU A 241 6.43 7.27 -0.51
C LEU A 241 7.16 6.65 -1.71
N GLU A 242 8.04 5.69 -1.44
CA GLU A 242 8.58 4.78 -2.45
C GLU A 242 7.55 3.70 -2.81
N ARG A 243 6.80 3.21 -1.82
CA ARG A 243 5.77 2.19 -1.99
C ARG A 243 4.87 2.08 -0.76
N ILE A 244 3.74 1.40 -0.95
CA ILE A 244 2.82 0.99 0.12
C ILE A 244 2.77 -0.53 0.11
N GLU A 245 2.96 -1.16 1.25
CA GLU A 245 2.92 -2.62 1.41
C GLU A 245 1.74 -3.01 2.31
N VAL A 246 0.91 -3.93 1.84
CA VAL A 246 -0.21 -4.47 2.62
C VAL A 246 0.09 -5.90 3.01
N LEU A 247 0.41 -6.11 4.27
CA LEU A 247 0.54 -7.45 4.85
C LEU A 247 -0.84 -7.93 5.30
N LYS A 248 -1.35 -8.98 4.69
CA LYS A 248 -2.70 -9.51 4.91
C LYS A 248 -2.76 -10.49 6.07
N GLY A 249 -3.81 -10.37 6.90
CA GLY A 249 -4.01 -11.25 8.05
C GLY A 249 -3.17 -10.85 9.28
N PRO A 250 -3.25 -11.61 10.39
CA PRO A 250 -2.60 -11.30 11.65
C PRO A 250 -1.09 -11.04 11.52
N ALA A 251 -0.62 -9.97 12.16
CA ALA A 251 0.76 -9.50 12.05
C ALA A 251 1.44 -9.27 13.42
N SER A 252 0.80 -9.69 14.53
CA SER A 252 1.27 -9.33 15.87
C SER A 252 2.65 -9.86 16.22
N VAL A 253 3.05 -11.00 15.65
CA VAL A 253 4.39 -11.58 15.91
C VAL A 253 5.53 -10.62 15.54
N LEU A 254 5.33 -9.76 14.53
CA LEU A 254 6.33 -8.77 14.12
C LEU A 254 6.03 -7.35 14.62
N TYR A 255 4.75 -7.02 14.83
CA TYR A 255 4.30 -5.64 14.99
C TYR A 255 3.53 -5.38 16.31
N GLY A 256 3.39 -6.40 17.18
CA GLY A 256 2.67 -6.28 18.44
C GLY A 256 1.16 -6.14 18.26
N GLN A 257 0.51 -5.32 19.10
CA GLN A 257 -0.94 -5.17 19.06
C GLN A 257 -1.46 -4.78 17.69
N ASN A 258 -2.40 -5.59 17.16
CA ASN A 258 -2.93 -5.42 15.82
C ASN A 258 -4.34 -5.98 15.65
N GLN A 259 -5.11 -5.37 14.75
CA GLN A 259 -6.33 -5.94 14.21
C GLN A 259 -6.02 -7.18 13.35
N PRO A 260 -6.91 -8.18 13.30
CA PRO A 260 -6.64 -9.41 12.58
C PRO A 260 -6.61 -9.28 11.04
N GLY A 261 -7.12 -8.18 10.48
CA GLY A 261 -7.14 -7.93 9.03
C GLY A 261 -5.77 -7.70 8.39
N GLY A 262 -4.74 -7.37 9.18
CA GLY A 262 -3.38 -7.06 8.71
C GLY A 262 -2.96 -5.63 8.97
N ILE A 263 -1.94 -5.19 8.24
CA ILE A 263 -1.37 -3.83 8.33
C ILE A 263 -1.14 -3.22 6.95
N VAL A 264 -1.15 -1.90 6.88
CA VAL A 264 -0.65 -1.12 5.75
C VAL A 264 0.65 -0.45 6.17
N ASN A 265 1.77 -0.89 5.64
CA ASN A 265 3.08 -0.31 5.89
C ASN A 265 3.50 0.56 4.71
N MET A 266 3.75 1.82 4.97
CA MET A 266 4.24 2.79 3.99
C MET A 266 5.75 2.89 4.11
N VAL A 267 6.44 2.95 2.98
CA VAL A 267 7.89 3.05 2.90
C VAL A 267 8.25 4.45 2.40
N SER A 268 8.91 5.23 3.25
CA SER A 268 9.33 6.60 2.94
C SER A 268 10.39 6.63 1.84
N LYS A 269 10.39 7.69 1.04
CA LYS A 269 11.50 8.01 0.14
C LYS A 269 12.79 8.26 0.93
N ARG A 270 13.87 7.58 0.53
CA ARG A 270 15.19 7.68 1.20
C ARG A 270 16.19 8.42 0.33
N PRO A 271 17.23 9.05 0.94
CA PRO A 271 18.37 9.61 0.21
C PRO A 271 18.97 8.60 -0.78
N SER A 272 19.26 9.07 -2.00
CA SER A 272 19.78 8.26 -3.11
C SER A 272 21.19 8.70 -3.48
N GLU A 273 22.05 7.73 -3.81
CA GLU A 273 23.38 7.98 -4.38
C GLU A 273 23.28 8.56 -5.79
N THR A 274 22.24 8.18 -6.53
CA THR A 274 21.93 8.78 -7.84
C THR A 274 21.18 10.08 -7.63
N PRO A 275 21.64 11.20 -8.19
CA PRO A 275 20.95 12.49 -8.09
C PRO A 275 19.54 12.43 -8.64
N ILE A 276 18.58 12.98 -7.88
CA ILE A 276 17.18 13.18 -8.27
C ILE A 276 16.88 14.66 -8.16
N HIS A 277 16.42 15.24 -9.26
CA HIS A 277 15.97 16.63 -9.29
C HIS A 277 14.66 16.68 -10.05
N GLN A 278 13.55 16.80 -9.33
CA GLN A 278 12.21 16.79 -9.91
C GLN A 278 11.35 17.92 -9.38
N VAL A 279 10.62 18.56 -10.27
CA VAL A 279 9.50 19.46 -9.96
C VAL A 279 8.25 18.93 -10.65
N VAL A 280 7.12 18.93 -9.95
CA VAL A 280 5.81 18.57 -10.47
C VAL A 280 4.86 19.73 -10.23
N LEU A 281 4.16 20.16 -11.29
CA LEU A 281 3.07 21.15 -11.22
C LEU A 281 1.79 20.49 -11.67
N GLU A 282 0.69 20.69 -10.93
CA GLU A 282 -0.61 20.13 -11.26
C GLU A 282 -1.70 21.17 -11.28
N ALA A 283 -2.66 20.95 -12.17
CA ALA A 283 -3.91 21.70 -12.23
C ALA A 283 -5.06 20.75 -12.61
N GLY A 284 -6.25 20.97 -12.05
CA GLY A 284 -7.36 20.04 -12.26
C GLY A 284 -8.74 20.63 -12.02
N THR A 285 -9.73 19.74 -12.05
CA THR A 285 -11.11 20.06 -11.69
C THR A 285 -11.19 20.53 -10.24
N TYR A 286 -12.26 21.26 -9.92
CA TYR A 286 -12.51 21.82 -8.59
C TYR A 286 -11.36 22.73 -8.11
N GLU A 287 -10.84 23.54 -9.03
CA GLU A 287 -9.74 24.50 -8.77
C GLU A 287 -8.47 23.87 -8.17
N HIS A 288 -8.29 22.56 -8.32
CA HIS A 288 -7.10 21.87 -7.85
C HIS A 288 -5.82 22.46 -8.46
N LYS A 289 -4.87 22.82 -7.61
CA LYS A 289 -3.53 23.31 -7.96
C LYS A 289 -2.52 22.71 -6.99
N SER A 290 -1.45 22.15 -7.50
CA SER A 290 -0.38 21.57 -6.69
C SER A 290 0.98 21.89 -7.27
N ALA A 291 1.96 22.05 -6.37
CA ALA A 291 3.37 22.10 -6.71
C ALA A 291 4.15 21.17 -5.76
N ALA A 292 4.97 20.30 -6.32
CA ALA A 292 5.78 19.37 -5.55
C ALA A 292 7.23 19.36 -6.04
N ILE A 293 8.14 19.04 -5.11
CA ILE A 293 9.58 18.90 -5.37
C ILE A 293 10.09 17.58 -4.78
N ASP A 294 11.08 16.99 -5.46
CA ASP A 294 11.84 15.84 -4.98
C ASP A 294 13.31 16.00 -5.39
N LEU A 295 14.16 16.29 -4.41
CA LEU A 295 15.58 16.57 -4.59
C LEU A 295 16.38 15.57 -3.76
N SER A 296 17.34 14.87 -4.35
CA SER A 296 18.19 13.91 -3.66
C SER A 296 19.56 13.82 -4.33
N GLY A 297 20.56 13.39 -3.59
CA GLY A 297 21.89 13.13 -4.10
C GLY A 297 22.97 13.14 -3.02
N PRO A 298 24.23 12.89 -3.41
CA PRO A 298 25.38 13.02 -2.53
C PRO A 298 25.68 14.50 -2.25
N LEU A 299 26.14 14.79 -1.02
CA LEU A 299 26.62 16.11 -0.57
C LEU A 299 28.14 16.24 -0.67
N ASP A 300 28.85 15.12 -0.79
CA ASP A 300 30.31 15.06 -0.89
C ASP A 300 30.73 14.19 -2.07
N GLU A 301 31.97 14.35 -2.53
CA GLU A 301 32.53 13.58 -3.65
C GLU A 301 32.67 12.10 -3.35
N GLN A 302 32.81 11.73 -2.07
CA GLN A 302 32.98 10.37 -1.60
C GLN A 302 31.64 9.62 -1.48
N GLY A 303 30.50 10.35 -1.55
CA GLY A 303 29.16 9.77 -1.41
C GLY A 303 28.85 9.29 0.01
N GLN A 304 29.61 9.79 1.02
CA GLN A 304 29.38 9.42 2.43
C GLN A 304 28.15 10.10 3.02
N PHE A 305 27.77 11.25 2.48
CA PHE A 305 26.64 12.01 2.94
C PHE A 305 25.63 12.19 1.83
N LEU A 306 24.43 11.67 2.04
CA LEU A 306 23.32 11.76 1.10
C LEU A 306 22.20 12.59 1.71
N TYR A 307 21.47 13.33 0.88
CA TYR A 307 20.27 14.05 1.29
C TYR A 307 19.07 13.68 0.43
N ARG A 308 17.89 13.86 0.96
CA ARG A 308 16.64 13.95 0.19
C ARG A 308 15.73 15.00 0.79
N LEU A 309 15.07 15.76 -0.07
CA LEU A 309 14.06 16.75 0.28
C LEU A 309 12.84 16.52 -0.60
N THR A 310 11.74 16.08 -0.01
CA THR A 310 10.44 16.05 -0.66
C THR A 310 9.55 17.15 -0.09
N GLY A 311 8.81 17.82 -0.94
CA GLY A 311 7.89 18.88 -0.54
C GLY A 311 6.68 18.95 -1.45
N LEU A 312 5.54 19.39 -0.93
CA LEU A 312 4.30 19.58 -1.69
C LEU A 312 3.47 20.69 -1.06
N ALA A 313 2.86 21.50 -1.91
CA ALA A 313 1.80 22.42 -1.53
C ALA A 313 0.64 22.27 -2.50
N ASN A 314 -0.58 22.04 -1.98
CA ASN A 314 -1.79 22.02 -2.77
C ASN A 314 -2.86 22.97 -2.24
N ASP A 315 -3.76 23.38 -3.13
CA ASP A 315 -4.98 24.14 -2.87
C ASP A 315 -6.05 23.66 -3.85
N GLY A 316 -7.24 23.37 -3.36
CA GLY A 316 -8.35 22.91 -4.19
C GLY A 316 -9.67 22.89 -3.46
N GLN A 317 -10.73 22.66 -4.23
CA GLN A 317 -12.09 22.46 -3.74
C GLN A 317 -12.49 20.98 -3.94
N ASP A 318 -13.66 20.62 -3.48
CA ASP A 318 -14.31 19.34 -3.75
C ASP A 318 -15.55 19.53 -4.64
N GLU A 319 -16.13 18.44 -5.13
CA GLU A 319 -17.43 18.48 -5.81
C GLU A 319 -18.56 18.96 -4.89
N ILE A 320 -18.44 18.70 -3.57
CA ILE A 320 -19.40 19.22 -2.58
C ILE A 320 -19.19 20.71 -2.43
N ASN A 321 -20.26 21.48 -2.57
CA ASN A 321 -20.19 22.93 -2.41
C ASN A 321 -19.60 23.33 -1.05
N TYR A 322 -18.81 24.39 -1.00
CA TYR A 322 -18.13 24.92 0.21
C TYR A 322 -17.04 24.04 0.81
N VAL A 323 -16.75 22.87 0.24
CA VAL A 323 -15.65 22.04 0.69
C VAL A 323 -14.36 22.48 0.00
N GLU A 324 -13.36 22.80 0.78
CA GLU A 324 -12.01 23.17 0.33
C GLU A 324 -10.95 22.39 1.08
N ASN A 325 -9.78 22.20 0.44
CA ASN A 325 -8.69 21.40 0.95
C ASN A 325 -7.34 22.02 0.58
N LYS A 326 -6.53 22.32 1.60
CA LYS A 326 -5.20 22.93 1.46
C LYS A 326 -4.19 22.14 2.26
N ARG A 327 -3.11 21.73 1.61
CA ARG A 327 -2.01 21.01 2.25
C ARG A 327 -0.68 21.68 2.01
N GLN A 328 0.15 21.72 3.03
CA GLN A 328 1.57 22.01 2.97
C GLN A 328 2.34 20.87 3.61
N PHE A 329 3.28 20.33 2.87
CA PHE A 329 4.07 19.18 3.29
C PHE A 329 5.54 19.38 2.98
N ILE A 330 6.43 18.99 3.89
CA ILE A 330 7.87 18.94 3.69
C ILE A 330 8.48 17.78 4.49
N ALA A 331 9.36 17.01 3.86
CA ALA A 331 10.06 15.89 4.48
C ALA A 331 11.54 15.87 4.06
N PRO A 332 12.44 16.51 4.81
CA PRO A 332 13.87 16.34 4.65
C PRO A 332 14.35 15.02 5.27
N SER A 333 15.30 14.36 4.64
CA SER A 333 16.04 13.23 5.19
C SER A 333 17.51 13.30 4.82
N PHE A 334 18.34 12.66 5.65
CA PHE A 334 19.77 12.68 5.53
C PHE A 334 20.32 11.29 5.85
N THR A 335 21.23 10.78 5.03
CA THR A 335 21.94 9.51 5.26
C THR A 335 23.43 9.75 5.39
N TRP A 336 24.03 9.14 6.39
CA TRP A 336 25.46 9.08 6.63
C TRP A 336 25.96 7.64 6.47
N LEU A 337 26.96 7.45 5.62
CA LEU A 337 27.64 6.20 5.30
C LEU A 337 29.13 6.33 5.68
N PRO A 338 29.48 6.19 6.97
CA PRO A 338 30.88 6.35 7.41
C PRO A 338 31.81 5.29 6.82
N ASP A 339 31.28 4.11 6.56
CA ASP A 339 31.93 2.94 6.00
C ASP A 339 30.89 2.06 5.28
N ASP A 340 31.35 0.93 4.70
CA ASP A 340 30.50 0.00 3.95
C ASP A 340 29.56 -0.81 4.88
N ASP A 341 29.82 -0.84 6.18
CA ASP A 341 29.08 -1.62 7.16
C ASP A 341 28.05 -0.80 7.93
N THR A 342 28.12 0.52 7.87
CA THR A 342 27.32 1.43 8.68
C THR A 342 26.48 2.37 7.83
N ARG A 343 25.18 2.36 8.09
CA ARG A 343 24.21 3.31 7.50
C ARG A 343 23.40 3.95 8.62
N VAL A 344 23.37 5.27 8.66
CA VAL A 344 22.54 6.06 9.57
C VAL A 344 21.66 6.99 8.74
N THR A 345 20.34 6.86 8.81
CA THR A 345 19.41 7.74 8.12
C THR A 345 18.53 8.46 9.15
N VAL A 346 18.42 9.77 9.03
CA VAL A 346 17.53 10.61 9.85
C VAL A 346 16.42 11.15 8.98
N PHE A 347 15.17 11.10 9.47
CA PHE A 347 13.98 11.59 8.80
C PHE A 347 13.32 12.68 9.64
N ALA A 348 12.84 13.70 8.97
CA ALA A 348 11.88 14.64 9.56
C ALA A 348 10.75 14.89 8.57
N GLN A 349 9.54 15.12 9.08
CA GLN A 349 8.42 15.57 8.25
C GLN A 349 7.55 16.54 9.01
N TYR A 350 6.96 17.47 8.26
CA TYR A 350 5.95 18.39 8.73
C TYR A 350 4.84 18.47 7.70
N GLN A 351 3.59 18.42 8.16
CA GLN A 351 2.42 18.60 7.31
C GLN A 351 1.37 19.45 8.01
N LYS A 352 0.75 20.32 7.25
CA LYS A 352 -0.38 21.13 7.69
C LYS A 352 -1.50 21.05 6.68
N ASP A 353 -2.66 20.57 7.15
CA ASP A 353 -3.90 20.51 6.38
C ASP A 353 -4.90 21.53 6.94
N LYS A 354 -5.55 22.27 6.05
CA LYS A 354 -6.65 23.18 6.38
C LYS A 354 -7.75 23.02 5.37
N GLY A 355 -9.00 23.07 5.83
CA GLY A 355 -10.12 23.04 4.92
C GLY A 355 -11.47 22.89 5.60
N VAL A 356 -12.42 22.44 4.80
CA VAL A 356 -13.76 22.07 5.22
C VAL A 356 -13.94 20.57 4.97
N PRO A 357 -14.36 19.80 5.97
CA PRO A 357 -14.46 18.36 5.82
C PRO A 357 -15.50 17.93 4.78
N GLU A 358 -15.12 16.97 3.93
CA GLU A 358 -15.96 16.31 2.93
C GLU A 358 -16.78 15.13 3.49
N ALA A 359 -16.47 14.69 4.71
CA ALA A 359 -17.16 13.58 5.35
C ALA A 359 -18.58 13.98 5.78
N GLN A 360 -19.58 13.58 5.00
CA GLN A 360 -20.99 13.80 5.29
C GLN A 360 -21.84 12.61 4.84
N GLY A 361 -22.62 12.02 5.78
CA GLY A 361 -23.60 10.97 5.47
C GLY A 361 -24.92 11.56 5.03
N LEU A 362 -25.50 11.04 3.95
CA LEU A 362 -26.79 11.45 3.40
C LEU A 362 -27.84 10.34 3.59
N PRO A 363 -29.14 10.68 3.67
CA PRO A 363 -30.18 9.67 3.74
C PRO A 363 -30.24 8.75 2.50
N ALA A 364 -30.55 7.48 2.70
CA ALA A 364 -30.84 6.52 1.64
C ALA A 364 -32.05 6.98 0.79
N SER A 365 -33.04 7.60 1.43
CA SER A 365 -34.14 8.26 0.73
C SER A 365 -33.63 9.50 -0.01
N GLY A 366 -33.67 9.48 -1.32
CA GLY A 366 -33.15 10.51 -2.21
C GLY A 366 -31.75 10.22 -2.75
N THR A 367 -31.01 9.28 -2.17
CA THR A 367 -29.72 8.79 -2.73
C THR A 367 -29.91 7.41 -3.39
N LEU A 368 -30.36 6.42 -2.64
CA LEU A 368 -30.64 5.06 -3.11
C LEU A 368 -32.11 4.86 -3.49
N TRP A 369 -33.02 5.35 -2.65
CA TRP A 369 -34.45 5.18 -2.82
C TRP A 369 -35.10 6.45 -3.40
N ALA A 370 -36.29 6.30 -3.94
CA ALA A 370 -37.11 7.43 -4.34
C ALA A 370 -37.49 8.27 -3.10
N ASN A 371 -37.34 9.59 -3.21
CA ASN A 371 -37.81 10.55 -2.21
C ASN A 371 -38.93 11.38 -2.84
N PRO A 372 -40.01 11.71 -2.12
CA PRO A 372 -41.13 12.52 -2.66
C PRO A 372 -40.70 13.86 -3.26
N ASN A 373 -39.54 14.41 -2.79
CA ASN A 373 -39.04 15.71 -3.23
C ASN A 373 -37.97 15.60 -4.36
N GLY A 374 -37.67 14.38 -4.83
CA GLY A 374 -36.71 14.13 -5.89
C GLY A 374 -35.39 13.53 -5.42
N LYS A 375 -34.36 13.63 -6.23
CA LYS A 375 -33.02 13.10 -5.94
C LYS A 375 -32.17 14.13 -5.18
N ILE A 376 -31.51 13.72 -4.11
CA ILE A 376 -30.49 14.53 -3.42
C ILE A 376 -29.30 14.69 -4.35
N LYS A 377 -28.84 15.93 -4.56
CA LYS A 377 -27.70 16.20 -5.41
C LYS A 377 -26.41 15.76 -4.76
N ARG A 378 -25.44 15.33 -5.57
CA ARG A 378 -24.12 14.87 -5.11
C ARG A 378 -23.26 16.02 -4.56
N ASP A 379 -23.51 17.25 -5.04
CA ASP A 379 -22.85 18.47 -4.64
C ASP A 379 -23.49 19.16 -3.41
N LEU A 380 -24.57 18.56 -2.84
CA LEU A 380 -25.20 19.12 -1.65
C LEU A 380 -24.22 19.13 -0.47
N PHE A 381 -24.09 20.26 0.18
CA PHE A 381 -23.39 20.43 1.45
C PHE A 381 -24.42 20.44 2.58
N ILE A 382 -24.32 19.50 3.53
CA ILE A 382 -25.20 19.49 4.69
C ILE A 382 -24.60 20.18 5.92
N GLY A 383 -23.39 20.73 5.78
CA GLY A 383 -22.71 21.54 6.80
C GLY A 383 -23.22 22.97 6.90
N GLU A 384 -22.49 23.80 7.60
CA GLU A 384 -22.70 25.25 7.71
C GLU A 384 -21.46 25.99 7.19
N PRO A 385 -21.55 26.71 6.06
CA PRO A 385 -20.45 27.53 5.55
C PRO A 385 -19.96 28.52 6.58
N GLY A 386 -18.63 28.60 6.78
CA GLY A 386 -18.00 29.45 7.78
C GLY A 386 -18.00 28.91 9.23
N VAL A 387 -18.68 27.76 9.48
CA VAL A 387 -18.63 27.04 10.75
C VAL A 387 -17.83 25.75 10.61
N ASN A 388 -18.11 24.98 9.53
CA ASN A 388 -17.35 23.77 9.26
C ASN A 388 -15.89 24.11 9.02
N GLN A 389 -15.02 23.44 9.74
CA GLN A 389 -13.58 23.59 9.62
C GLN A 389 -12.86 22.29 9.95
N TYR A 390 -11.74 22.12 9.30
CA TYR A 390 -10.75 21.12 9.60
C TYR A 390 -9.36 21.72 9.60
N ASN A 391 -8.60 21.51 10.66
CA ASN A 391 -7.22 21.89 10.77
C ASN A 391 -6.45 20.74 11.37
N ARG A 392 -5.39 20.27 10.68
CA ARG A 392 -4.44 19.31 11.20
C ARG A 392 -3.05 19.87 11.06
N GLU A 393 -2.27 19.75 12.11
CA GLU A 393 -0.85 20.01 12.11
C GLU A 393 -0.13 18.77 12.64
N GLN A 394 0.82 18.25 11.90
CA GLN A 394 1.52 17.03 12.26
C GLN A 394 3.00 17.13 11.95
N TYR A 395 3.80 16.51 12.80
CA TYR A 395 5.22 16.37 12.57
C TYR A 395 5.74 15.03 13.08
N ALA A 396 6.81 14.55 12.47
CA ALA A 396 7.53 13.37 12.91
C ALA A 396 9.03 13.57 12.76
N LEU A 397 9.77 12.96 13.67
CA LEU A 397 11.22 12.87 13.66
C LEU A 397 11.61 11.43 13.95
N GLY A 398 12.51 10.87 13.15
CA GLY A 398 12.94 9.49 13.31
C GLY A 398 14.33 9.25 12.77
N TYR A 399 14.87 8.07 13.05
CA TYR A 399 16.10 7.58 12.48
C TYR A 399 16.04 6.07 12.22
N GLU A 400 16.85 5.63 11.28
CA GLU A 400 17.19 4.23 11.04
C GLU A 400 18.72 4.07 11.12
N ILE A 401 19.17 3.07 11.86
CA ILE A 401 20.58 2.68 11.96
C ILE A 401 20.68 1.21 11.54
N SER A 402 21.64 0.91 10.69
CA SER A 402 22.06 -0.45 10.38
C SER A 402 23.58 -0.52 10.46
N HIS A 403 24.09 -1.50 11.22
CA HIS A 403 25.53 -1.72 11.34
C HIS A 403 25.84 -3.21 11.29
N ARG A 404 26.63 -3.62 10.31
CA ARG A 404 27.14 -4.98 10.16
C ARG A 404 28.37 -5.16 11.05
N LEU A 405 28.23 -5.93 12.14
CA LEU A 405 29.33 -6.22 13.07
C LEU A 405 30.36 -7.17 12.47
N ASN A 406 29.90 -8.14 11.68
CA ASN A 406 30.67 -9.14 10.97
C ASN A 406 29.79 -9.88 9.96
N ASP A 407 30.30 -10.91 9.32
CA ASP A 407 29.57 -11.68 8.29
C ASP A 407 28.30 -12.39 8.82
N THR A 408 28.17 -12.57 10.13
CA THR A 408 27.03 -13.21 10.77
C THR A 408 26.03 -12.21 11.33
N TRP A 409 26.48 -11.11 11.94
CA TRP A 409 25.63 -10.24 12.75
C TRP A 409 25.48 -8.85 12.17
N THR A 410 24.22 -8.42 12.00
CA THR A 410 23.83 -7.04 11.69
C THR A 410 22.91 -6.52 12.78
N LEU A 411 23.24 -5.35 13.35
CA LEU A 411 22.37 -4.63 14.27
C LEU A 411 21.55 -3.58 13.52
N LYS A 412 20.26 -3.52 13.79
CA LYS A 412 19.35 -2.53 13.20
C LYS A 412 18.53 -1.88 14.30
N GLN A 413 18.30 -0.59 14.18
CA GLN A 413 17.37 0.13 15.04
C GLN A 413 16.62 1.17 14.24
N ASN A 414 15.32 1.20 14.41
CA ASN A 414 14.42 2.19 13.85
C ASN A 414 13.66 2.86 15.00
N ALA A 415 13.63 4.19 15.03
CA ALA A 415 12.89 4.94 16.04
C ALA A 415 12.19 6.14 15.43
N ARG A 416 10.98 6.45 15.96
CA ARG A 416 10.21 7.62 15.52
C ARG A 416 9.38 8.19 16.65
N TYR A 417 9.42 9.52 16.77
CA TYR A 417 8.43 10.31 17.48
C TYR A 417 7.51 10.99 16.45
N ALA A 418 6.22 10.96 16.69
CA ALA A 418 5.24 11.67 15.88
C ALA A 418 4.17 12.32 16.77
N GLU A 419 3.69 13.50 16.35
CA GLU A 419 2.61 14.23 17.00
C GLU A 419 1.64 14.74 15.96
N VAL A 420 0.36 14.63 16.27
CA VAL A 420 -0.77 15.14 15.47
C VAL A 420 -1.65 15.96 16.38
N ASP A 421 -1.91 17.19 15.97
CA ASP A 421 -2.91 18.08 16.57
C ASP A 421 -3.98 18.36 15.52
N ASP A 422 -5.21 17.96 15.77
CA ASP A 422 -6.30 18.23 14.85
C ASP A 422 -7.53 18.83 15.53
N ARG A 423 -8.24 19.64 14.75
CA ARG A 423 -9.55 20.17 15.11
C ARG A 423 -10.52 19.98 13.97
N TYR A 424 -11.67 19.45 14.29
CA TYR A 424 -12.74 19.14 13.36
C TYR A 424 -14.07 19.69 13.89
N THR A 425 -14.71 20.60 13.15
CA THR A 425 -16.01 21.14 13.49
C THR A 425 -16.94 20.95 12.30
N ALA A 426 -18.02 20.22 12.47
CA ALA A 426 -19.01 19.99 11.42
C ALA A 426 -20.33 19.44 11.95
N PRO A 427 -21.47 19.64 11.25
CA PRO A 427 -22.53 18.65 11.17
C PRO A 427 -22.06 17.45 10.33
N LEU A 428 -22.02 16.24 10.95
CA LEU A 428 -21.44 15.04 10.34
C LEU A 428 -22.42 14.30 9.42
N HIS A 429 -23.62 14.06 9.92
CA HIS A 429 -24.62 13.21 9.22
C HIS A 429 -26.03 13.55 9.68
N GLY A 430 -27.03 12.99 9.00
CA GLY A 430 -28.41 13.03 9.42
C GLY A 430 -28.65 12.20 10.67
N TYR A 431 -29.45 12.76 11.57
CA TYR A 431 -29.88 12.08 12.80
C TYR A 431 -31.30 11.48 12.64
N ARG A 432 -32.21 12.27 12.00
CA ARG A 432 -33.57 11.84 11.69
C ARG A 432 -34.22 12.80 10.71
N PHE A 433 -35.20 12.33 9.96
CA PHE A 433 -36.14 13.21 9.28
C PHE A 433 -37.06 13.90 10.28
N VAL A 434 -37.38 15.16 9.99
CA VAL A 434 -38.34 15.95 10.78
C VAL A 434 -39.47 16.46 9.90
N ALA A 435 -40.62 16.81 10.52
CA ALA A 435 -41.72 17.39 9.81
C ALA A 435 -41.34 18.72 9.16
N ASN A 436 -41.90 19.00 8.01
CA ASN A 436 -41.77 20.28 7.33
C ASN A 436 -42.23 21.41 8.26
N PRO A 437 -41.37 22.39 8.57
CA PRO A 437 -41.70 23.45 9.54
C PRO A 437 -42.92 24.29 9.16
N THR A 438 -43.25 24.37 7.86
CA THR A 438 -44.34 25.16 7.37
C THR A 438 -45.68 24.38 7.29
N THR A 439 -45.60 23.10 6.89
CA THR A 439 -46.80 22.29 6.64
C THR A 439 -47.11 21.27 7.72
N GLY A 440 -46.15 20.98 8.61
CA GLY A 440 -46.25 19.92 9.62
C GLY A 440 -46.20 18.47 9.06
N VAL A 441 -46.03 18.31 7.76
CA VAL A 441 -46.02 17.01 7.08
C VAL A 441 -44.64 16.35 7.14
N GLN A 442 -44.61 15.04 7.40
CA GLN A 442 -43.38 14.20 7.29
C GLN A 442 -43.16 13.85 5.81
N ASP A 443 -42.55 14.75 5.05
CA ASP A 443 -42.31 14.63 3.61
C ASP A 443 -40.89 14.20 3.25
N GLN A 444 -40.05 13.80 4.23
CA GLN A 444 -38.64 13.42 4.06
C GLN A 444 -37.75 14.50 3.38
N ARG A 445 -38.12 15.75 3.57
CA ARG A 445 -37.44 16.90 3.00
C ARG A 445 -36.42 17.50 3.98
N TYR A 446 -36.79 17.56 5.25
CA TYR A 446 -36.04 18.22 6.30
C TYR A 446 -35.31 17.21 7.15
N LEU A 447 -34.00 17.43 7.32
CA LEU A 447 -33.10 16.57 8.09
C LEU A 447 -32.64 17.25 9.36
N GLN A 448 -32.85 16.62 10.50
CA GLN A 448 -32.15 16.93 11.75
C GLN A 448 -30.73 16.43 11.63
N ARG A 449 -29.74 17.29 11.86
CA ARG A 449 -28.32 16.94 11.78
C ARG A 449 -27.76 16.55 13.15
N PHE A 450 -26.49 16.13 13.19
CA PHE A 450 -25.72 15.89 14.39
C PHE A 450 -24.43 16.71 14.31
N GLY A 451 -24.25 17.67 15.22
CA GLY A 451 -23.12 18.60 15.21
C GLY A 451 -22.01 18.19 16.15
N VAL A 452 -20.78 18.35 15.72
CA VAL A 452 -19.57 18.06 16.52
C VAL A 452 -18.57 19.21 16.45
N ASP A 453 -17.84 19.43 17.55
CA ASP A 453 -16.59 20.18 17.59
C ASP A 453 -15.57 19.37 18.39
N TRP A 454 -14.62 18.79 17.68
CA TRP A 454 -13.62 17.89 18.23
C TRP A 454 -12.24 18.50 18.14
N ALA A 455 -11.46 18.36 19.20
CA ALA A 455 -10.03 18.61 19.22
C ALA A 455 -9.31 17.37 19.74
N GLN A 456 -8.25 16.97 19.05
CA GLN A 456 -7.48 15.78 19.40
C GLN A 456 -5.99 16.07 19.29
N ASN A 457 -5.22 15.64 20.29
CA ASN A 457 -3.77 15.64 20.27
C ASN A 457 -3.27 14.22 20.52
N ASN A 458 -2.51 13.68 19.59
CA ASN A 458 -1.94 12.33 19.68
C ASN A 458 -0.42 12.42 19.56
N LYS A 459 0.29 11.79 20.50
CA LYS A 459 1.75 11.67 20.54
C LYS A 459 2.11 10.21 20.57
N VAL A 460 3.03 9.81 19.72
CA VAL A 460 3.54 8.44 19.64
C VAL A 460 5.06 8.45 19.62
N PHE A 461 5.66 7.57 20.41
CA PHE A 461 7.05 7.19 20.32
C PHE A 461 7.13 5.67 20.10
N GLY A 462 7.83 5.28 19.06
CA GLY A 462 8.13 3.88 18.75
C GLY A 462 9.61 3.66 18.53
N VAL A 463 10.12 2.55 19.00
CA VAL A 463 11.48 2.09 18.71
C VAL A 463 11.48 0.57 18.54
N ASP A 464 12.16 0.10 17.51
CA ASP A 464 12.36 -1.31 17.21
C ASP A 464 13.86 -1.58 17.04
N SER A 465 14.42 -2.48 17.84
CA SER A 465 15.84 -2.85 17.85
C SER A 465 15.96 -4.31 17.48
N ILE A 466 16.74 -4.62 16.44
CA ILE A 466 16.87 -5.96 15.86
C ILE A 466 18.33 -6.35 15.81
N ALA A 467 18.67 -7.53 16.32
CA ALA A 467 19.88 -8.25 16.01
C ALA A 467 19.54 -9.34 14.97
N GLN A 468 20.04 -9.18 13.75
CA GLN A 468 19.91 -10.15 12.66
C GLN A 468 21.16 -11.01 12.60
N ALA A 469 20.97 -12.33 12.53
CA ALA A 469 22.05 -13.29 12.34
C ALA A 469 21.83 -14.10 11.05
N GLU A 470 22.89 -14.19 10.23
CA GLU A 470 22.93 -15.02 9.02
C GLU A 470 24.00 -16.09 9.20
N PHE A 471 23.61 -17.36 9.14
CA PHE A 471 24.53 -18.49 9.37
C PHE A 471 23.97 -19.79 8.79
N ASP A 472 24.84 -20.75 8.56
CA ASP A 472 24.47 -22.08 8.08
C ASP A 472 24.64 -23.17 9.17
N THR A 473 23.69 -24.12 9.23
CA THR A 473 23.80 -25.35 10.01
C THR A 473 23.68 -26.57 9.10
N GLY A 474 24.80 -27.00 8.57
CA GLY A 474 24.86 -28.07 7.57
C GLY A 474 24.21 -27.68 6.25
N ALA A 475 23.05 -28.26 5.93
CA ALA A 475 22.31 -27.96 4.70
C ALA A 475 21.27 -26.83 4.87
N PHE A 476 21.13 -26.27 6.05
CA PHE A 476 20.14 -25.24 6.37
C PHE A 476 20.82 -23.88 6.45
N SER A 477 20.28 -22.92 5.73
CA SER A 477 20.68 -21.50 5.80
C SER A 477 19.66 -20.75 6.65
N HIS A 478 20.11 -20.00 7.64
CA HIS A 478 19.29 -19.29 8.61
C HIS A 478 19.42 -17.78 8.42
N THR A 479 18.31 -17.08 8.40
CA THR A 479 18.21 -15.64 8.63
C THR A 479 17.36 -15.42 9.87
N MET A 480 18.02 -15.28 11.02
CA MET A 480 17.36 -15.19 12.30
C MET A 480 17.35 -13.75 12.80
N ILE A 481 16.23 -13.32 13.38
CA ILE A 481 16.12 -12.01 14.04
C ILE A 481 15.72 -12.18 15.50
N PHE A 482 16.34 -11.37 16.36
CA PHE A 482 15.98 -11.15 17.75
C PHE A 482 15.61 -9.69 17.88
N GLY A 483 14.39 -9.40 18.29
CA GLY A 483 13.89 -8.05 18.35
C GLY A 483 13.34 -7.66 19.70
N LEU A 484 13.56 -6.39 20.03
CA LEU A 484 12.95 -5.69 21.16
C LEU A 484 12.29 -4.44 20.63
N ASP A 485 10.97 -4.32 20.79
CA ASP A 485 10.30 -3.08 20.48
C ASP A 485 9.61 -2.45 21.69
N TYR A 486 9.48 -1.13 21.62
CA TYR A 486 8.75 -0.34 22.58
C TYR A 486 7.86 0.66 21.85
N TYR A 487 6.61 0.72 22.27
CA TYR A 487 5.60 1.64 21.76
C TYR A 487 4.95 2.38 22.92
N HIS A 488 4.87 3.71 22.81
CA HIS A 488 4.18 4.57 23.75
C HIS A 488 3.31 5.58 23.00
N SER A 489 2.02 5.59 23.30
CA SER A 489 1.05 6.53 22.74
C SER A 489 0.32 7.27 23.84
N ASN A 490 0.18 8.58 23.67
CA ASN A 490 -0.66 9.44 24.50
C ASN A 490 -1.65 10.18 23.60
N SER A 491 -2.93 9.89 23.77
CA SER A 491 -4.02 10.47 22.99
C SER A 491 -4.94 11.25 23.91
N GLN A 492 -5.20 12.51 23.58
CA GLN A 492 -6.12 13.39 24.29
C GLN A 492 -7.23 13.82 23.35
N PHE A 493 -8.45 13.65 23.76
CA PHE A 493 -9.65 14.03 23.01
C PHE A 493 -10.52 14.96 23.84
N HIS A 494 -10.98 16.02 23.20
CA HIS A 494 -11.96 16.94 23.72
C HIS A 494 -13.08 17.11 22.68
N GLY A 495 -14.30 16.75 23.02
CA GLY A 495 -15.45 16.79 22.14
C GLY A 495 -16.62 17.59 22.72
N LEU A 496 -17.25 18.37 21.85
CA LEU A 496 -18.52 19.01 22.08
C LEU A 496 -19.54 18.48 21.08
N TYR A 497 -20.77 18.27 21.51
CA TYR A 497 -21.82 17.74 20.69
C TYR A 497 -23.03 18.67 20.68
N ASP A 498 -23.56 18.96 19.49
CA ASP A 498 -24.90 19.53 19.33
C ASP A 498 -25.83 18.42 18.81
N ARG A 499 -26.69 17.93 19.69
CA ARG A 499 -27.68 16.87 19.36
C ARG A 499 -28.97 17.42 18.76
N ASN A 500 -29.12 18.75 18.74
CA ASN A 500 -30.27 19.46 18.20
C ASN A 500 -29.84 20.61 17.25
N PRO A 501 -28.84 20.42 16.37
CA PRO A 501 -28.46 21.50 15.48
C PRO A 501 -29.62 21.85 14.56
N PRO A 502 -29.62 23.04 13.97
CA PRO A 502 -30.66 23.48 13.05
C PRO A 502 -30.90 22.47 11.95
N ILE A 503 -32.16 22.27 11.61
CA ILE A 503 -32.58 21.39 10.51
C ILE A 503 -32.13 21.96 9.17
N ILE A 504 -31.88 21.09 8.19
CA ILE A 504 -31.56 21.49 6.82
C ILE A 504 -32.63 20.97 5.86
N ASP A 505 -32.98 21.81 4.88
CA ASP A 505 -33.74 21.40 3.70
C ASP A 505 -32.80 20.76 2.68
N LEU A 506 -32.93 19.47 2.42
CA LEU A 506 -32.05 18.70 1.54
C LEU A 506 -32.15 19.11 0.06
N PHE A 507 -33.20 19.83 -0.34
CA PHE A 507 -33.47 20.24 -1.74
C PHE A 507 -33.33 21.74 -1.96
N LYS A 508 -33.42 22.54 -0.87
CA LYS A 508 -33.24 23.98 -0.86
C LYS A 508 -32.53 24.43 0.42
N PRO A 509 -31.23 24.09 0.59
CA PRO A 509 -30.53 24.38 1.84
C PRO A 509 -30.46 25.88 2.13
N VAL A 510 -30.75 26.26 3.36
CA VAL A 510 -30.58 27.60 3.90
C VAL A 510 -29.50 27.54 5.00
N TYR A 511 -28.42 28.25 4.78
CA TYR A 511 -27.24 28.28 5.64
C TYR A 511 -27.24 29.50 6.56
N GLY A 512 -26.21 29.62 7.42
CA GLY A 512 -26.01 30.72 8.36
C GLY A 512 -26.59 30.43 9.75
N GLN A 513 -26.89 29.17 10.02
CA GLN A 513 -27.42 28.72 11.31
C GLN A 513 -26.28 28.49 12.31
N ARG A 514 -26.53 28.75 13.60
CA ARG A 514 -25.56 28.52 14.67
C ARG A 514 -25.70 27.13 15.24
N LEU A 515 -24.57 26.47 15.50
CA LEU A 515 -24.52 25.24 16.33
C LEU A 515 -24.54 25.63 17.80
N ASN A 516 -25.25 24.84 18.60
CA ASN A 516 -25.43 25.06 20.04
C ASN A 516 -24.87 23.86 20.81
N PHE A 517 -23.56 23.87 21.02
CA PHE A 517 -22.86 22.75 21.66
C PHE A 517 -23.24 22.59 23.13
N GLY A 518 -23.48 21.33 23.55
CA GLY A 518 -23.77 20.93 24.89
C GLY A 518 -22.52 20.79 25.77
N GLN A 519 -22.65 19.98 26.82
CA GLN A 519 -21.54 19.73 27.75
C GLN A 519 -20.35 19.06 27.06
N PRO A 520 -19.11 19.40 27.45
CA PRO A 520 -17.92 18.78 26.91
C PRO A 520 -17.81 17.31 27.33
N TYR A 521 -17.21 16.52 26.47
CA TYR A 521 -16.73 15.18 26.76
C TYR A 521 -15.22 15.13 26.54
N ARG A 522 -14.48 14.55 27.48
CA ARG A 522 -13.03 14.45 27.39
C ARG A 522 -12.55 13.07 27.83
N TRP A 523 -11.62 12.51 27.08
CA TRP A 523 -10.84 11.37 27.52
C TRP A 523 -9.36 11.55 27.21
N ASP A 524 -8.51 10.96 28.06
CA ASP A 524 -7.06 10.90 27.90
C ASP A 524 -6.68 9.40 27.93
N ARG A 525 -6.12 8.90 26.85
CA ARG A 525 -5.71 7.50 26.71
C ARG A 525 -4.20 7.40 26.59
N THR A 526 -3.60 6.53 27.40
CA THR A 526 -2.19 6.17 27.29
C THR A 526 -2.07 4.68 27.00
N ILE A 527 -1.29 4.32 25.98
CA ILE A 527 -0.96 2.94 25.64
C ILE A 527 0.55 2.81 25.72
N THR A 528 1.03 1.79 26.43
CA THR A 528 2.44 1.43 26.47
C THR A 528 2.56 -0.05 26.19
N GLN A 529 3.43 -0.42 25.26
CA GLN A 529 3.71 -1.81 24.91
C GLN A 529 5.21 -2.03 24.85
N THR A 530 5.66 -3.16 25.35
CA THR A 530 7.02 -3.69 25.18
C THR A 530 6.89 -5.10 24.61
N GLY A 531 7.61 -5.41 23.56
CA GLY A 531 7.58 -6.72 22.92
C GLY A 531 8.97 -7.30 22.74
N LEU A 532 9.12 -8.58 23.05
CA LEU A 532 10.29 -9.39 22.72
C LEU A 532 9.88 -10.42 21.66
N TYR A 533 10.61 -10.49 20.57
CA TYR A 533 10.30 -11.44 19.50
C TYR A 533 11.54 -12.09 18.91
N VAL A 534 11.33 -13.29 18.39
CA VAL A 534 12.31 -14.05 17.65
C VAL A 534 11.66 -14.64 16.40
N GLN A 535 12.37 -14.61 15.30
CA GLN A 535 11.94 -15.27 14.07
C GLN A 535 13.15 -15.89 13.38
N ASP A 536 12.97 -17.05 12.80
CA ASP A 536 13.95 -17.70 11.93
C ASP A 536 13.34 -17.98 10.55
N GLN A 537 14.05 -17.57 9.50
CA GLN A 537 13.79 -17.94 8.13
C GLN A 537 14.82 -18.98 7.73
N ILE A 538 14.37 -20.22 7.60
CA ILE A 538 15.21 -21.38 7.36
C ILE A 538 15.05 -21.79 5.90
N LYS A 539 16.13 -21.79 5.14
CA LYS A 539 16.16 -22.29 3.76
C LYS A 539 16.88 -23.64 3.71
N TRP A 540 16.27 -24.58 3.00
CA TRP A 540 16.84 -25.88 2.71
C TRP A 540 16.45 -26.31 1.31
N ASP A 541 17.44 -26.36 0.41
CA ASP A 541 17.22 -26.60 -1.02
C ASP A 541 16.12 -25.65 -1.57
N LYS A 542 14.96 -26.17 -1.94
CA LYS A 542 13.80 -25.42 -2.46
C LYS A 542 12.76 -25.07 -1.40
N TRP A 543 13.00 -25.39 -0.15
CA TRP A 543 12.08 -25.10 0.95
C TRP A 543 12.49 -23.81 1.68
N ALA A 544 11.50 -22.99 1.99
CA ALA A 544 11.65 -21.86 2.90
C ALA A 544 10.63 -22.00 4.03
N LEU A 545 11.10 -22.15 5.26
CA LEU A 545 10.31 -22.25 6.47
C LEU A 545 10.49 -20.98 7.29
N VAL A 546 9.39 -20.39 7.76
CA VAL A 546 9.40 -19.25 8.67
C VAL A 546 8.74 -19.68 9.97
N LEU A 547 9.46 -19.52 11.08
CA LEU A 547 8.96 -19.73 12.43
C LEU A 547 9.18 -18.46 13.24
N GLY A 548 8.18 -18.03 14.00
CA GLY A 548 8.30 -16.83 14.83
C GLY A 548 7.45 -16.90 16.07
N GLY A 549 7.91 -16.29 17.14
CA GLY A 549 7.20 -16.14 18.38
C GLY A 549 7.48 -14.79 19.02
N ARG A 550 6.48 -14.23 19.70
CA ARG A 550 6.56 -12.94 20.37
C ARG A 550 5.81 -12.97 21.68
N TYR A 551 6.35 -12.29 22.67
CA TYR A 551 5.72 -12.02 23.94
C TYR A 551 5.62 -10.53 24.21
N ASP A 552 4.42 -10.07 24.51
CA ASP A 552 4.09 -8.66 24.71
C ASP A 552 3.61 -8.39 26.13
N TRP A 553 4.02 -7.24 26.66
CA TRP A 553 3.45 -6.59 27.84
C TRP A 553 2.80 -5.30 27.39
N ALA A 554 1.47 -5.22 27.48
CA ALA A 554 0.69 -4.06 27.09
C ALA A 554 -0.02 -3.47 28.31
N ASN A 555 -0.02 -2.15 28.43
CA ASN A 555 -0.73 -1.40 29.46
C ASN A 555 -1.55 -0.30 28.78
N VAL A 556 -2.86 -0.31 29.02
CA VAL A 556 -3.79 0.70 28.52
C VAL A 556 -4.40 1.42 29.71
N VAL A 557 -4.28 2.74 29.73
CA VAL A 557 -4.91 3.60 30.73
C VAL A 557 -5.84 4.57 30.01
N ASN A 558 -7.12 4.54 30.33
CA ASN A 558 -8.11 5.51 29.86
C ASN A 558 -8.61 6.31 31.06
N LYS A 559 -8.59 7.64 30.96
CA LYS A 559 -9.10 8.57 31.94
C LYS A 559 -10.20 9.40 31.30
N GLU A 560 -11.28 9.63 32.03
CA GLU A 560 -12.34 10.58 31.68
C GLU A 560 -12.35 11.69 32.70
N PRO A 561 -11.53 12.73 32.53
CA PRO A 561 -11.29 13.73 33.58
C PRO A 561 -12.55 14.47 34.06
N LEU A 562 -13.55 14.62 33.16
CA LEU A 562 -14.80 15.30 33.51
C LEU A 562 -15.75 14.42 34.32
N ALA A 563 -15.64 13.10 34.23
CA ALA A 563 -16.41 12.14 35.01
C ALA A 563 -15.63 11.60 36.22
N ASP A 564 -14.37 12.02 36.39
CA ASP A 564 -13.42 11.53 37.40
C ASP A 564 -13.28 9.99 37.40
N THR A 565 -13.33 9.39 36.21
CA THR A 565 -13.18 7.95 36.04
C THR A 565 -11.82 7.60 35.44
N ARG A 566 -11.30 6.45 35.84
CA ARG A 566 -10.05 5.90 35.34
C ARG A 566 -10.15 4.39 35.20
N PHE A 567 -9.89 3.91 33.98
CA PHE A 567 -9.80 2.50 33.67
C PHE A 567 -8.36 2.15 33.29
N ALA A 568 -7.86 1.00 33.71
CA ALA A 568 -6.53 0.52 33.36
C ALA A 568 -6.56 -0.98 33.17
N SER A 569 -5.98 -1.48 32.08
CA SER A 569 -5.68 -2.90 31.85
C SER A 569 -4.18 -3.11 31.76
N LYS A 570 -3.75 -4.30 32.16
CA LYS A 570 -2.38 -4.80 31.99
C LYS A 570 -2.49 -6.20 31.39
N ASP A 571 -2.13 -6.27 30.17
CA ASP A 571 -2.29 -7.48 29.37
C ASP A 571 -0.93 -8.07 29.03
N GLN A 572 -0.89 -9.38 28.91
CA GLN A 572 0.26 -10.12 28.44
C GLN A 572 -0.26 -11.08 27.36
N ALA A 573 0.48 -11.17 26.26
CA ALA A 573 0.08 -12.03 25.17
C ALA A 573 1.31 -12.70 24.55
N PHE A 574 1.18 -13.99 24.27
CA PHE A 574 2.08 -14.68 23.36
C PHE A 574 1.39 -14.80 22.01
N THR A 575 2.12 -14.52 20.92
CA THR A 575 1.66 -14.74 19.56
C THR A 575 2.68 -15.52 18.77
N GLY A 576 2.20 -16.45 17.93
CA GLY A 576 3.00 -17.35 17.12
C GLY A 576 2.71 -17.19 15.63
N ARG A 577 3.72 -17.54 14.81
CA ARG A 577 3.55 -17.71 13.36
C ARG A 577 4.39 -18.88 12.87
N ALA A 578 3.85 -19.60 11.89
CA ALA A 578 4.56 -20.64 11.16
C ALA A 578 4.13 -20.60 9.70
N GLY A 579 5.07 -20.79 8.79
CA GLY A 579 4.73 -20.82 7.37
C GLY A 579 5.81 -21.52 6.56
N LEU A 580 5.38 -22.19 5.51
CA LEU A 580 6.23 -23.00 4.65
C LEU A 580 5.98 -22.65 3.19
N VAL A 581 7.04 -22.48 2.42
CA VAL A 581 7.02 -22.26 0.98
C VAL A 581 7.87 -23.32 0.30
N TYR A 582 7.44 -23.78 -0.88
CA TYR A 582 8.26 -24.59 -1.77
C TYR A 582 8.54 -23.80 -3.07
N LEU A 583 9.81 -23.60 -3.39
CA LEU A 583 10.27 -22.79 -4.51
C LEU A 583 10.61 -23.68 -5.72
N PHE A 584 9.76 -23.66 -6.75
CA PHE A 584 10.04 -24.34 -8.00
C PHE A 584 10.96 -23.50 -8.90
N ASP A 585 11.80 -24.16 -9.71
CA ASP A 585 12.74 -23.48 -10.64
C ASP A 585 12.05 -22.61 -11.69
N ASN A 586 10.78 -22.88 -12.01
CA ASN A 586 9.97 -22.05 -12.92
C ASN A 586 9.37 -20.80 -12.28
N GLY A 587 9.69 -20.53 -10.99
CA GLY A 587 9.18 -19.37 -10.24
C GLY A 587 7.84 -19.56 -9.53
N LEU A 588 7.28 -20.77 -9.57
CA LEU A 588 6.08 -21.11 -8.81
C LEU A 588 6.45 -21.36 -7.33
N ALA A 589 5.68 -20.80 -6.39
CA ALA A 589 5.94 -20.86 -4.96
C ALA A 589 4.64 -21.08 -4.18
N PRO A 590 4.13 -22.33 -4.05
CA PRO A 590 3.03 -22.64 -3.14
C PRO A 590 3.45 -22.46 -1.69
N PHE A 591 2.51 -21.98 -0.86
CA PHE A 591 2.75 -21.74 0.55
C PHE A 591 1.54 -22.09 1.42
N VAL A 592 1.82 -22.34 2.68
CA VAL A 592 0.84 -22.47 3.76
C VAL A 592 1.34 -21.71 4.98
N SER A 593 0.43 -21.06 5.71
CA SER A 593 0.80 -20.37 6.95
C SER A 593 -0.30 -20.39 8.00
N TYR A 594 0.15 -20.22 9.24
CA TYR A 594 -0.63 -19.91 10.42
C TYR A 594 -0.07 -18.67 11.09
N THR A 595 -0.94 -17.70 11.44
CA THR A 595 -0.54 -16.44 12.07
C THR A 595 -1.54 -15.99 13.12
N GLU A 596 -1.07 -15.31 14.17
CA GLU A 596 -1.88 -14.83 15.28
C GLU A 596 -1.75 -13.32 15.48
N SER A 597 -2.81 -12.74 16.07
CA SER A 597 -2.83 -11.35 16.53
C SER A 597 -3.54 -11.19 17.86
N PHE A 598 -3.22 -10.12 18.56
CA PHE A 598 -3.95 -9.68 19.75
C PHE A 598 -4.11 -8.17 19.73
N LEU A 599 -5.19 -7.69 20.36
CA LEU A 599 -5.45 -6.26 20.53
C LEU A 599 -5.98 -6.02 21.96
N PRO A 600 -5.25 -5.31 22.83
CA PRO A 600 -5.73 -4.91 24.15
C PRO A 600 -7.00 -4.07 24.07
N LEU A 601 -7.96 -4.32 24.94
CA LEU A 601 -9.21 -3.60 25.02
C LEU A 601 -9.27 -2.77 26.30
N ALA A 602 -9.72 -1.52 26.17
CA ALA A 602 -9.92 -0.64 27.32
C ALA A 602 -11.34 -0.79 27.87
N GLY A 603 -11.47 -0.77 29.20
CA GLY A 603 -12.77 -0.82 29.89
C GLY A 603 -12.94 -2.06 30.76
N THR A 604 -14.14 -2.17 31.35
CA THR A 604 -14.53 -3.27 32.25
C THR A 604 -15.94 -3.75 31.91
N ASP A 605 -16.22 -4.99 32.27
CA ASP A 605 -17.59 -5.53 32.26
C ASP A 605 -18.46 -4.96 33.41
N ALA A 606 -19.72 -5.40 33.51
CA ALA A 606 -20.66 -5.02 34.55
C ALA A 606 -20.17 -5.37 35.98
N ASN A 607 -19.26 -6.33 36.13
CA ASN A 607 -18.66 -6.74 37.40
C ASN A 607 -17.32 -6.02 37.66
N GLN A 608 -16.99 -4.97 36.89
CA GLN A 608 -15.72 -4.24 36.97
C GLN A 608 -14.47 -5.09 36.65
N LYS A 609 -14.61 -6.26 36.01
CA LYS A 609 -13.52 -7.05 35.54
C LYS A 609 -12.96 -6.39 34.25
N PRO A 610 -11.64 -6.07 34.17
CA PRO A 610 -11.03 -5.58 32.94
C PRO A 610 -11.26 -6.55 31.78
N PHE A 611 -11.46 -6.01 30.59
CA PHE A 611 -11.53 -6.84 29.37
C PHE A 611 -10.20 -7.51 29.07
N GLU A 612 -10.27 -8.74 28.57
CA GLU A 612 -9.12 -9.46 28.02
C GLU A 612 -8.85 -8.96 26.59
N PRO A 613 -7.64 -9.12 26.06
CA PRO A 613 -7.38 -8.77 24.67
C PRO A 613 -8.31 -9.51 23.70
N SER A 614 -8.74 -8.82 22.64
CA SER A 614 -9.31 -9.49 21.46
C SER A 614 -8.20 -10.23 20.75
N THR A 615 -8.45 -11.46 20.33
CA THR A 615 -7.49 -12.31 19.64
C THR A 615 -7.94 -12.63 18.23
N GLY A 616 -6.98 -12.82 17.32
CA GLY A 616 -7.23 -13.23 15.95
C GLY A 616 -6.27 -14.32 15.53
N ASN A 617 -6.76 -15.28 14.74
CA ASN A 617 -5.92 -16.31 14.14
C ASN A 617 -6.30 -16.53 12.67
N GLN A 618 -5.33 -16.92 11.85
CA GLN A 618 -5.55 -17.16 10.43
C GLN A 618 -4.81 -18.40 9.96
N TYR A 619 -5.50 -19.19 9.14
CA TYR A 619 -4.91 -20.19 8.25
C TYR A 619 -4.98 -19.66 6.83
N GLU A 620 -3.86 -19.72 6.11
CA GLU A 620 -3.75 -19.26 4.73
C GLU A 620 -3.01 -20.31 3.89
N VAL A 621 -3.55 -20.58 2.70
CA VAL A 621 -2.91 -21.41 1.67
C VAL A 621 -2.91 -20.61 0.38
N GLY A 622 -1.78 -20.58 -0.32
CA GLY A 622 -1.70 -19.83 -1.55
C GLY A 622 -0.57 -20.27 -2.48
N VAL A 623 -0.49 -19.59 -3.59
CA VAL A 623 0.55 -19.77 -4.60
C VAL A 623 1.01 -18.40 -5.06
N LYS A 624 2.32 -18.20 -5.08
CA LYS A 624 2.96 -17.07 -5.75
C LYS A 624 3.65 -17.55 -7.00
N TYR A 625 3.68 -16.72 -8.02
CA TYR A 625 4.36 -17.02 -9.28
C TYR A 625 5.13 -15.81 -9.77
N GLN A 626 6.43 -15.95 -9.85
CA GLN A 626 7.37 -14.96 -10.35
C GLN A 626 8.32 -15.66 -11.33
N PRO A 627 7.99 -15.66 -12.64
CA PRO A 627 8.81 -16.35 -13.62
C PRO A 627 10.20 -15.73 -13.70
N PRO A 628 11.26 -16.56 -13.74
CA PRO A 628 12.64 -16.08 -13.84
C PRO A 628 12.85 -15.18 -15.06
N GLY A 629 13.56 -14.07 -14.87
CA GLY A 629 13.90 -13.13 -15.95
C GLY A 629 12.73 -12.28 -16.46
N GLN A 630 11.53 -12.39 -15.89
CA GLN A 630 10.37 -11.59 -16.27
C GLN A 630 9.93 -10.66 -15.12
N LYS A 631 9.54 -9.45 -15.47
CA LYS A 631 8.92 -8.48 -14.53
C LYS A 631 7.42 -8.79 -14.41
N SER A 632 7.09 -9.92 -13.76
CA SER A 632 5.72 -10.35 -13.53
C SER A 632 5.60 -11.03 -12.17
N PHE A 633 4.48 -10.79 -11.48
CA PHE A 633 4.16 -11.39 -10.20
C PHE A 633 2.68 -11.70 -10.13
N VAL A 634 2.33 -12.94 -9.83
CA VAL A 634 0.94 -13.38 -9.61
C VAL A 634 0.83 -14.04 -8.25
N GLN A 635 -0.22 -13.73 -7.53
CA GLN A 635 -0.50 -14.31 -6.22
C GLN A 635 -1.97 -14.71 -6.13
N VAL A 636 -2.22 -15.91 -5.65
CA VAL A 636 -3.55 -16.42 -5.31
C VAL A 636 -3.51 -16.95 -3.89
N SER A 637 -4.46 -16.56 -3.06
CA SER A 637 -4.57 -17.08 -1.69
C SER A 637 -6.01 -17.39 -1.31
N VAL A 638 -6.16 -18.37 -0.43
CA VAL A 638 -7.39 -18.77 0.26
C VAL A 638 -7.13 -18.69 1.75
N TYR A 639 -8.00 -18.04 2.49
CA TYR A 639 -7.81 -17.83 3.91
C TYR A 639 -9.07 -18.07 4.72
N GLN A 640 -8.88 -18.43 6.00
CA GLN A 640 -9.87 -18.31 7.06
C GLN A 640 -9.23 -17.54 8.21
N LEU A 641 -9.91 -16.50 8.67
CA LEU A 641 -9.52 -15.63 9.75
C LEU A 641 -10.64 -15.58 10.77
N ASP A 642 -10.34 -15.89 12.02
CA ASP A 642 -11.24 -15.87 13.15
C ASP A 642 -10.81 -14.78 14.15
N GLN A 643 -11.77 -14.00 14.68
CA GLN A 643 -11.58 -13.07 15.76
C GLN A 643 -12.48 -13.43 16.93
N GLU A 644 -11.94 -13.43 18.13
CA GLU A 644 -12.63 -13.73 19.39
C GLU A 644 -12.49 -12.58 20.39
N ASN A 645 -13.25 -12.64 21.49
CA ASN A 645 -13.30 -11.61 22.53
C ASN A 645 -13.72 -10.23 21.99
N VAL A 646 -14.61 -10.21 21.01
CA VAL A 646 -15.19 -8.96 20.47
C VAL A 646 -16.20 -8.42 21.47
N LEU A 647 -16.16 -7.10 21.71
CA LEU A 647 -17.12 -6.45 22.59
C LEU A 647 -18.52 -6.42 21.93
N THR A 648 -19.53 -6.83 22.71
CA THR A 648 -20.95 -6.76 22.38
C THR A 648 -21.72 -6.19 23.58
N THR A 649 -22.94 -5.73 23.38
CA THR A 649 -23.79 -5.24 24.48
C THR A 649 -24.08 -6.35 25.48
N ASN A 650 -23.99 -6.03 26.78
CA ASN A 650 -24.38 -6.97 27.82
C ASN A 650 -25.91 -7.18 27.78
N PRO A 651 -26.40 -8.44 27.61
CA PRO A 651 -27.84 -8.70 27.44
C PRO A 651 -28.69 -8.47 28.72
N VAL A 652 -28.05 -8.38 29.90
CA VAL A 652 -28.72 -8.14 31.18
C VAL A 652 -28.74 -6.64 31.53
N ASP A 653 -27.64 -5.95 31.27
CA ASP A 653 -27.51 -4.51 31.49
C ASP A 653 -26.85 -3.87 30.25
N THR A 654 -27.67 -3.29 29.39
CA THR A 654 -27.25 -2.70 28.11
C THR A 654 -26.38 -1.44 28.28
N THR A 655 -26.12 -0.96 29.49
CA THR A 655 -25.16 0.13 29.74
C THR A 655 -23.71 -0.36 29.76
N PHE A 656 -23.49 -1.67 29.86
CA PHE A 656 -22.18 -2.31 29.84
C PHE A 656 -21.95 -3.12 28.57
N SER A 657 -20.69 -3.38 28.28
CA SER A 657 -20.26 -4.33 27.26
C SER A 657 -19.84 -5.65 27.90
N THR A 658 -19.86 -6.73 27.09
CA THR A 658 -19.31 -8.04 27.43
C THR A 658 -18.48 -8.58 26.28
N GLN A 659 -17.54 -9.51 26.55
CA GLN A 659 -16.64 -10.09 25.55
C GLN A 659 -17.17 -11.43 25.03
N SER A 660 -18.40 -11.47 24.54
CA SER A 660 -19.02 -12.67 24.00
C SER A 660 -19.03 -12.74 22.48
N GLY A 661 -18.60 -11.66 21.81
CA GLY A 661 -18.63 -11.55 20.35
C GLY A 661 -17.50 -12.32 19.68
N ALA A 662 -17.76 -12.80 18.47
CA ALA A 662 -16.78 -13.38 17.57
C ALA A 662 -17.14 -13.09 16.12
N MET A 663 -16.12 -12.99 15.27
CA MET A 663 -16.26 -12.77 13.84
C MET A 663 -15.42 -13.77 13.05
N ARG A 664 -15.88 -14.16 11.87
CA ARG A 664 -15.13 -15.00 10.93
C ARG A 664 -15.15 -14.41 9.54
N SER A 665 -13.99 -14.32 8.92
CA SER A 665 -13.80 -13.93 7.53
C SER A 665 -13.15 -15.08 6.76
N ARG A 666 -13.76 -15.47 5.63
CA ARG A 666 -13.22 -16.47 4.70
C ARG A 666 -13.20 -15.87 3.31
N GLY A 667 -12.14 -16.14 2.56
CA GLY A 667 -12.06 -15.53 1.24
C GLY A 667 -11.04 -16.14 0.33
N VAL A 668 -11.10 -15.64 -0.91
CA VAL A 668 -10.12 -15.90 -1.97
C VAL A 668 -9.67 -14.56 -2.51
N GLU A 669 -8.37 -14.37 -2.64
CA GLU A 669 -7.75 -13.18 -3.20
C GLU A 669 -6.85 -13.56 -4.37
N VAL A 670 -6.88 -12.75 -5.42
CA VAL A 670 -6.03 -12.88 -6.62
C VAL A 670 -5.44 -11.52 -6.94
N GLU A 671 -4.15 -11.45 -7.13
CA GLU A 671 -3.43 -10.31 -7.70
C GLU A 671 -2.53 -10.78 -8.83
N ALA A 672 -2.52 -10.04 -9.92
CA ALA A 672 -1.61 -10.25 -11.03
C ALA A 672 -1.04 -8.90 -11.47
N LYS A 673 0.29 -8.81 -11.52
CA LYS A 673 1.05 -7.69 -12.07
C LYS A 673 2.00 -8.24 -13.11
N ALA A 674 1.92 -7.75 -14.32
CA ALA A 674 2.74 -8.24 -15.41
C ALA A 674 3.16 -7.13 -16.38
N VAL A 675 4.45 -7.11 -16.72
CA VAL A 675 4.99 -6.39 -17.85
C VAL A 675 5.00 -7.38 -19.02
N LEU A 676 3.98 -7.27 -19.89
CA LEU A 676 3.77 -8.21 -21.00
C LEU A 676 4.74 -7.96 -22.16
N SER A 677 5.16 -6.71 -22.30
CA SER A 677 6.20 -6.25 -23.23
C SER A 677 6.63 -4.85 -22.82
N ASP A 678 7.63 -4.29 -23.48
CA ASP A 678 8.05 -2.89 -23.25
C ASP A 678 6.92 -1.87 -23.50
N ALA A 679 5.87 -2.26 -24.21
CA ALA A 679 4.72 -1.42 -24.54
C ALA A 679 3.52 -1.63 -23.60
N TRP A 680 3.36 -2.81 -22.99
CA TRP A 680 2.16 -3.19 -22.24
C TRP A 680 2.47 -3.68 -20.83
N ASP A 681 1.83 -3.09 -19.87
CA ASP A 681 1.75 -3.62 -18.50
C ASP A 681 0.30 -3.69 -17.99
N ILE A 682 0.07 -4.60 -17.05
CA ILE A 682 -1.26 -4.87 -16.48
C ILE A 682 -1.16 -5.11 -14.98
N VAL A 683 -2.10 -4.53 -14.25
CA VAL A 683 -2.42 -4.87 -12.85
C VAL A 683 -3.87 -5.33 -12.80
N ALA A 684 -4.11 -6.52 -12.27
CA ALA A 684 -5.45 -7.05 -12.07
C ALA A 684 -5.60 -7.62 -10.67
N SER A 685 -6.75 -7.39 -10.05
CA SER A 685 -7.06 -7.93 -8.73
C SER A 685 -8.51 -8.39 -8.63
N ALA A 686 -8.75 -9.41 -7.81
CA ALA A 686 -10.09 -9.84 -7.43
C ALA A 686 -10.07 -10.37 -5.99
N SER A 687 -11.14 -10.12 -5.25
CA SER A 687 -11.31 -10.64 -3.91
C SER A 687 -12.77 -11.02 -3.67
N ARG A 688 -12.98 -12.23 -3.18
CA ARG A 688 -14.26 -12.66 -2.62
C ARG A 688 -14.07 -12.84 -1.12
N ASN A 689 -14.86 -12.13 -0.33
CA ASN A 689 -14.82 -12.11 1.13
C ASN A 689 -16.21 -12.45 1.71
N ASP A 690 -16.27 -13.45 2.59
CA ASP A 690 -17.47 -13.83 3.37
C ASP A 690 -17.13 -13.61 4.86
N ILE A 691 -17.35 -12.38 5.35
CA ILE A 691 -17.19 -12.02 6.77
C ILE A 691 -18.55 -12.03 7.48
N LYS A 692 -18.61 -12.62 8.66
CA LYS A 692 -19.84 -12.74 9.48
C LYS A 692 -19.54 -12.60 10.97
N TYR A 693 -20.52 -12.07 11.69
CA TYR A 693 -20.59 -12.25 13.13
C TYR A 693 -20.96 -13.70 13.43
N THR A 694 -20.10 -14.43 14.12
CA THR A 694 -20.35 -15.83 14.52
C THR A 694 -20.93 -15.94 15.91
N LYS A 695 -20.73 -14.92 16.74
CA LYS A 695 -21.38 -14.72 18.04
C LYS A 695 -21.62 -13.23 18.23
N ASP A 696 -22.80 -12.87 18.68
CA ASP A 696 -23.16 -11.47 18.94
C ASP A 696 -24.41 -11.37 19.82
N ASN A 697 -24.42 -10.40 20.76
CA ASN A 697 -25.58 -10.13 21.62
C ASN A 697 -26.48 -9.02 21.07
N ASP A 698 -26.04 -8.31 20.00
CA ASP A 698 -26.81 -7.20 19.42
C ASP A 698 -27.72 -7.65 18.26
N GLY A 699 -27.95 -8.97 18.12
CA GLY A 699 -28.79 -9.56 17.10
C GLY A 699 -28.14 -9.62 15.70
N ARG A 700 -26.81 -9.51 15.62
CA ARG A 700 -26.05 -9.56 14.34
C ARG A 700 -25.52 -10.95 14.01
N GLU A 701 -25.72 -11.96 14.88
CA GLU A 701 -25.20 -13.31 14.68
C GLU A 701 -25.66 -13.89 13.31
N GLY A 702 -24.71 -14.46 12.57
CA GLY A 702 -24.90 -14.98 11.22
C GLY A 702 -24.93 -13.91 10.12
N ARG A 703 -24.89 -12.61 10.44
CA ARG A 703 -25.00 -11.49 9.50
C ARG A 703 -23.64 -10.98 9.06
N HIS A 704 -23.66 -10.27 7.93
CA HIS A 704 -22.47 -9.56 7.40
C HIS A 704 -22.42 -8.13 7.94
N PRO A 705 -21.23 -7.57 8.20
CA PRO A 705 -21.06 -6.14 8.48
C PRO A 705 -21.58 -5.27 7.32
N ALA A 706 -22.14 -4.11 7.65
CA ALA A 706 -22.54 -3.11 6.67
C ALA A 706 -21.33 -2.51 5.93
N GLY A 707 -21.54 -2.01 4.72
CA GLY A 707 -20.53 -1.33 3.92
C GLY A 707 -19.46 -2.24 3.29
N ILE A 708 -19.43 -3.55 3.63
CA ILE A 708 -18.45 -4.49 3.09
C ILE A 708 -19.00 -5.20 1.84
N SER A 709 -18.36 -4.96 0.68
CA SER A 709 -18.70 -5.68 -0.55
C SER A 709 -18.14 -7.12 -0.49
N PRO A 710 -18.98 -8.15 -0.74
CA PRO A 710 -18.53 -9.55 -0.72
C PRO A 710 -17.68 -9.95 -1.94
N LEU A 711 -17.61 -9.11 -2.98
CA LEU A 711 -16.81 -9.32 -4.18
C LEU A 711 -16.36 -7.98 -4.73
N THR A 712 -15.05 -7.80 -4.82
CA THR A 712 -14.42 -6.67 -5.52
C THR A 712 -13.51 -7.19 -6.62
N ALA A 713 -13.39 -6.44 -7.71
CA ALA A 713 -12.43 -6.71 -8.77
C ALA A 713 -11.95 -5.40 -9.38
N SER A 714 -10.70 -5.36 -9.78
CA SER A 714 -10.14 -4.23 -10.50
C SER A 714 -9.13 -4.66 -11.55
N MET A 715 -8.97 -3.84 -12.57
CA MET A 715 -7.95 -4.02 -13.60
C MET A 715 -7.49 -2.64 -14.07
N TRP A 716 -6.19 -2.53 -14.26
CA TRP A 716 -5.54 -1.37 -14.88
C TRP A 716 -4.59 -1.87 -15.97
N VAL A 717 -4.70 -1.30 -17.16
CA VAL A 717 -3.84 -1.62 -18.30
C VAL A 717 -3.16 -0.34 -18.75
N ASN A 718 -1.84 -0.36 -18.91
CA ASN A 718 -1.07 0.72 -19.53
C ASN A 718 -0.54 0.27 -20.89
N TYR A 719 -0.54 1.19 -21.83
CA TYR A 719 0.12 1.08 -23.14
C TYR A 719 1.06 2.25 -23.34
N SER A 720 2.30 1.97 -23.76
CA SER A 720 3.31 2.96 -24.09
C SER A 720 3.75 2.83 -25.53
N VAL A 721 3.76 3.92 -26.29
CA VAL A 721 4.26 3.94 -27.67
C VAL A 721 5.79 3.90 -27.64
N ILE A 722 6.35 2.81 -28.18
CA ILE A 722 7.80 2.57 -28.28
C ILE A 722 8.29 2.75 -29.73
N GLY A 723 9.62 2.77 -29.92
CA GLY A 723 10.29 2.93 -31.23
C GLY A 723 10.40 4.38 -31.70
N ASP A 724 10.93 4.57 -32.90
CA ASP A 724 11.18 5.88 -33.51
C ASP A 724 9.95 6.38 -34.29
N THR A 725 8.92 6.79 -33.59
CA THR A 725 7.70 7.35 -34.17
C THR A 725 7.46 8.77 -33.64
N PRO A 726 6.67 9.61 -34.33
CA PRO A 726 6.30 10.92 -33.79
C PRO A 726 5.54 10.87 -32.45
N LEU A 727 4.94 9.72 -32.12
CA LEU A 727 4.21 9.50 -30.87
C LEU A 727 5.05 8.74 -29.84
N ALA A 728 6.34 8.50 -30.08
CA ALA A 728 7.22 7.85 -29.11
C ALA A 728 7.19 8.58 -27.76
N GLY A 729 7.03 7.82 -26.68
CA GLY A 729 6.88 8.37 -25.32
C GLY A 729 5.43 8.71 -24.90
N LEU A 730 4.45 8.56 -25.82
CA LEU A 730 3.03 8.63 -25.45
C LEU A 730 2.63 7.38 -24.69
N GLY A 731 1.97 7.53 -23.56
CA GLY A 731 1.41 6.46 -22.74
C GLY A 731 -0.08 6.68 -22.50
N ALA A 732 -0.85 5.60 -22.45
CA ALA A 732 -2.26 5.62 -22.12
C ALA A 732 -2.60 4.51 -21.11
N GLY A 733 -3.35 4.83 -20.07
CA GLY A 733 -3.84 3.89 -19.07
C GLY A 733 -5.37 3.84 -19.05
N LEU A 734 -5.92 2.65 -18.81
CA LEU A 734 -7.36 2.45 -18.61
C LEU A 734 -7.57 1.52 -17.42
N GLY A 735 -8.40 1.96 -16.50
CA GLY A 735 -8.75 1.25 -15.27
C GLY A 735 -10.23 0.97 -15.14
N VAL A 736 -10.57 -0.12 -14.46
CA VAL A 736 -11.93 -0.43 -14.01
C VAL A 736 -11.90 -0.95 -12.59
N ARG A 737 -12.82 -0.46 -11.75
CA ARG A 737 -13.07 -0.94 -10.39
C ARG A 737 -14.52 -1.38 -10.28
N TYR A 738 -14.74 -2.59 -9.79
CA TYR A 738 -16.06 -3.18 -9.56
C TYR A 738 -16.23 -3.55 -8.09
N ALA A 739 -17.37 -3.20 -7.53
CA ALA A 739 -17.83 -3.69 -6.22
C ALA A 739 -19.25 -4.27 -6.37
N ARG A 740 -19.43 -5.49 -5.83
CA ARG A 740 -20.74 -6.12 -5.72
C ARG A 740 -21.56 -5.40 -4.65
N GLN A 741 -22.88 -5.56 -4.70
CA GLN A 741 -23.79 -5.02 -3.69
C GLN A 741 -23.34 -5.39 -2.27
N SER A 742 -23.39 -4.43 -1.34
CA SER A 742 -23.15 -4.57 0.08
C SER A 742 -24.44 -4.38 0.89
N LEU A 743 -24.40 -4.71 2.18
CA LEU A 743 -25.47 -4.33 3.10
C LEU A 743 -25.32 -2.86 3.50
N GLY A 744 -26.43 -2.16 3.66
CA GLY A 744 -26.48 -0.77 4.10
C GLY A 744 -26.77 -0.60 5.59
N ASP A 745 -27.00 -1.68 6.30
CA ASP A 745 -27.29 -1.69 7.73
C ASP A 745 -26.91 -3.05 8.34
N TYR A 746 -26.89 -3.15 9.67
CA TYR A 746 -26.54 -4.34 10.45
C TYR A 746 -27.77 -5.19 10.87
N TYR A 747 -28.99 -4.64 10.81
CA TYR A 747 -30.20 -5.22 11.41
C TYR A 747 -30.98 -6.13 10.47
N GLU A 748 -32.00 -6.81 10.99
CA GLU A 748 -32.90 -7.64 10.22
C GLU A 748 -33.71 -6.79 9.24
N GLY A 749 -33.77 -7.25 7.97
CA GLY A 749 -34.38 -6.45 6.92
C GLY A 749 -33.46 -5.39 6.34
N ALA A 750 -32.15 -5.42 6.65
CA ALA A 750 -31.16 -4.50 6.10
C ALA A 750 -31.27 -4.36 4.58
N PHE A 751 -31.28 -3.13 4.12
CA PHE A 751 -31.30 -2.83 2.69
C PHE A 751 -29.94 -3.07 2.03
N SER A 752 -29.90 -3.15 0.71
CA SER A 752 -28.66 -3.30 -0.04
C SER A 752 -28.29 -2.02 -0.77
N VAL A 753 -26.98 -1.72 -0.75
CA VAL A 753 -26.34 -0.74 -1.63
C VAL A 753 -26.02 -1.46 -2.95
N PRO A 754 -26.52 -0.96 -4.11
CA PRO A 754 -26.33 -1.62 -5.40
C PRO A 754 -24.86 -1.76 -5.82
N SER A 755 -24.56 -2.78 -6.62
CA SER A 755 -23.25 -2.95 -7.25
C SER A 755 -22.91 -1.79 -8.19
N TYR A 756 -21.62 -1.49 -8.30
CA TYR A 756 -21.16 -0.47 -9.23
C TYR A 756 -19.85 -0.85 -9.93
N SER A 757 -19.64 -0.24 -11.10
CA SER A 757 -18.34 -0.22 -11.79
C SER A 757 -17.98 1.24 -12.06
N VAL A 758 -16.73 1.58 -11.82
CA VAL A 758 -16.14 2.90 -12.08
C VAL A 758 -14.97 2.72 -13.04
N TYR A 759 -14.85 3.61 -14.03
CA TYR A 759 -13.78 3.57 -15.01
C TYR A 759 -12.85 4.76 -14.77
N ASP A 760 -11.55 4.52 -14.83
CA ASP A 760 -10.50 5.51 -14.65
C ASP A 760 -9.61 5.50 -15.89
N ALA A 761 -8.94 6.61 -16.22
CA ALA A 761 -8.05 6.70 -17.36
C ALA A 761 -6.84 7.58 -17.08
N SER A 762 -5.74 7.33 -17.76
CA SER A 762 -4.58 8.23 -17.78
C SER A 762 -4.04 8.41 -19.19
N LEU A 763 -3.45 9.56 -19.44
CA LEU A 763 -2.68 9.86 -20.64
C LEU A 763 -1.37 10.51 -20.21
N SER A 764 -0.24 10.08 -20.74
CA SER A 764 1.07 10.64 -20.43
C SER A 764 1.90 10.83 -21.69
N TYR A 765 2.80 11.82 -21.70
CA TYR A 765 3.71 12.04 -22.81
C TYR A 765 5.10 12.45 -22.30
N ASP A 766 6.07 11.57 -22.48
CA ASP A 766 7.47 11.85 -22.25
C ASP A 766 8.05 12.61 -23.45
N LEU A 767 8.21 13.93 -23.31
CA LEU A 767 8.63 14.80 -24.39
C LEU A 767 10.11 14.63 -24.77
N SER A 768 10.92 13.92 -23.96
CA SER A 768 12.29 13.56 -24.32
C SER A 768 12.34 12.59 -25.49
N ARG A 769 11.32 11.74 -25.61
CA ARG A 769 11.15 10.76 -26.69
C ARG A 769 10.38 11.30 -27.89
N SER A 770 9.72 12.45 -27.73
CA SER A 770 8.95 13.11 -28.78
C SER A 770 9.83 13.80 -29.81
N PRO A 771 9.29 14.23 -30.97
CA PRO A 771 10.01 15.06 -31.93
C PRO A 771 10.57 16.36 -31.35
N LEU A 772 9.97 16.85 -30.23
CA LEU A 772 10.42 18.08 -29.56
C LEU A 772 11.73 17.90 -28.78
N LYS A 773 12.10 16.63 -28.43
CA LYS A 773 13.33 16.28 -27.71
C LYS A 773 13.56 17.10 -26.41
N LEU A 774 12.49 17.49 -25.73
CA LEU A 774 12.57 18.24 -24.47
C LEU A 774 12.95 17.27 -23.33
N LYS A 775 14.24 17.23 -23.02
CA LYS A 775 14.79 16.35 -21.97
C LYS A 775 14.14 16.65 -20.62
N GLY A 776 13.77 15.59 -19.89
CA GLY A 776 13.22 15.65 -18.54
C GLY A 776 11.76 16.12 -18.46
N VAL A 777 11.14 16.61 -19.54
CA VAL A 777 9.78 17.13 -19.51
C VAL A 777 8.78 16.02 -19.80
N LYS A 778 7.85 15.81 -18.87
CA LYS A 778 6.73 14.84 -18.99
C LYS A 778 5.41 15.54 -18.70
N LEU A 779 4.41 15.28 -19.52
CA LEU A 779 3.03 15.70 -19.33
C LEU A 779 2.20 14.47 -18.93
N ALA A 780 1.26 14.63 -18.02
CA ALA A 780 0.28 13.58 -17.75
C ALA A 780 -1.10 14.19 -17.44
N MET A 781 -2.14 13.39 -17.67
CA MET A 781 -3.52 13.67 -17.30
C MET A 781 -4.13 12.42 -16.73
N ASN A 782 -4.60 12.49 -15.49
CA ASN A 782 -5.32 11.43 -14.80
C ASN A 782 -6.80 11.78 -14.68
N VAL A 783 -7.68 10.84 -14.99
CA VAL A 783 -9.13 10.97 -14.93
C VAL A 783 -9.69 9.86 -14.07
N GLN A 784 -10.23 10.18 -12.91
CA GLN A 784 -10.98 9.22 -12.09
C GLN A 784 -12.47 9.36 -12.40
N ASN A 785 -13.22 8.25 -12.32
CA ASN A 785 -14.63 8.17 -12.70
C ASN A 785 -14.89 8.81 -14.09
N LEU A 786 -14.21 8.31 -15.11
CA LEU A 786 -14.22 8.82 -16.49
C LEU A 786 -15.64 9.10 -17.03
N THR A 787 -16.59 8.22 -16.71
CA THR A 787 -17.99 8.31 -17.16
C THR A 787 -18.86 9.24 -16.31
N ASN A 788 -18.30 9.86 -15.27
CA ASN A 788 -19.02 10.68 -14.28
C ASN A 788 -20.24 9.97 -13.68
N LYS A 789 -20.07 8.67 -13.39
CA LYS A 789 -21.14 7.87 -12.80
C LYS A 789 -21.51 8.37 -11.42
N THR A 790 -22.80 8.58 -11.17
CA THR A 790 -23.33 8.81 -9.82
C THR A 790 -23.68 7.46 -9.19
N TYR A 791 -23.08 7.13 -8.07
CA TYR A 791 -23.31 5.90 -7.33
C TYR A 791 -23.19 6.15 -5.83
N VAL A 792 -23.82 5.32 -5.02
CA VAL A 792 -23.57 5.26 -3.58
C VAL A 792 -22.51 4.19 -3.38
N SER A 793 -21.40 4.56 -2.78
CA SER A 793 -20.28 3.63 -2.55
C SER A 793 -20.55 2.71 -1.37
N GLN A 794 -21.18 3.25 -0.31
CA GLN A 794 -21.58 2.49 0.88
C GLN A 794 -22.60 3.24 1.72
N CYS A 795 -23.26 2.52 2.63
CA CYS A 795 -24.05 3.06 3.75
C CYS A 795 -23.67 2.30 5.01
N THR A 796 -23.83 2.95 6.18
CA THR A 796 -23.73 2.34 7.51
C THR A 796 -25.07 2.33 8.24
N SER A 797 -26.02 3.15 7.76
CA SER A 797 -27.42 3.17 8.15
C SER A 797 -28.28 3.80 7.03
N ASP A 798 -29.59 3.84 7.18
CA ASP A 798 -30.52 4.50 6.25
C ASP A 798 -30.39 6.04 6.22
N LEU A 799 -29.70 6.63 7.20
CA LEU A 799 -29.41 8.07 7.27
C LEU A 799 -27.94 8.41 7.00
N ASP A 800 -27.12 7.40 6.74
CA ASP A 800 -25.69 7.56 6.61
C ASP A 800 -25.15 6.81 5.38
N CYS A 801 -25.50 7.33 4.20
CA CYS A 801 -25.03 6.84 2.89
C CYS A 801 -24.05 7.85 2.27
N TYR A 802 -23.03 7.34 1.59
CA TYR A 802 -21.99 8.14 0.95
C TYR A 802 -22.04 7.95 -0.56
N TYR A 803 -22.15 9.05 -1.29
CA TYR A 803 -21.88 9.04 -2.73
C TYR A 803 -20.39 8.76 -2.98
N GLY A 804 -20.10 7.95 -3.99
CA GLY A 804 -18.74 7.82 -4.50
C GLY A 804 -18.27 9.09 -5.19
N GLU A 805 -16.97 9.23 -5.36
CA GLU A 805 -16.32 10.39 -5.96
C GLU A 805 -16.82 10.62 -7.39
N GLY A 806 -17.09 11.87 -7.74
CA GLY A 806 -17.42 12.29 -9.08
C GLY A 806 -16.23 12.24 -10.02
N ARG A 807 -16.40 12.68 -11.28
CA ARG A 807 -15.29 12.74 -12.21
C ARG A 807 -14.30 13.83 -11.78
N THR A 808 -13.07 13.42 -11.50
CA THR A 808 -11.93 14.31 -11.29
C THR A 808 -10.95 14.18 -12.45
N VAL A 809 -10.40 15.31 -12.87
CA VAL A 809 -9.36 15.39 -13.91
C VAL A 809 -8.21 16.20 -13.34
N VAL A 810 -7.01 15.62 -13.31
CA VAL A 810 -5.79 16.29 -12.89
C VAL A 810 -4.76 16.18 -14.01
N SER A 811 -4.24 17.29 -14.45
CA SER A 811 -3.13 17.38 -15.42
C SER A 811 -1.86 17.77 -14.68
N SER A 812 -0.75 17.11 -15.01
CA SER A 812 0.55 17.38 -14.41
C SER A 812 1.64 17.66 -15.45
N LEU A 813 2.54 18.56 -15.10
CA LEU A 813 3.82 18.82 -15.77
C LEU A 813 4.93 18.40 -14.81
N THR A 814 5.72 17.42 -15.18
CA THR A 814 6.93 16.99 -14.46
C THR A 814 8.15 17.48 -15.22
N TYR A 815 9.14 18.02 -14.51
CA TYR A 815 10.45 18.36 -15.03
C TYR A 815 11.54 17.70 -14.18
N ASP A 816 12.29 16.79 -14.81
CA ASP A 816 13.44 16.07 -14.26
C ASP A 816 14.73 16.64 -14.89
N TRP A 817 15.78 17.04 -14.10
CA TRP A 817 17.05 17.58 -14.63
C TRP A 817 18.29 17.05 -13.96
#